data_97f195aa6b719ba9f57bc0dd25eb3b52
#
_entry.id   97f195aa6b719ba9f57bc0dd25eb3b52
#
_cell.length_a   1.000
_cell.length_b   1.000
_cell.length_c   1.000
_cell.angle_alpha   90.00
_cell.angle_beta   90.00
_cell.angle_gamma   90.00
#
_symmetry.space_group_name_H-M   'P 1'
#
loop_
_entity.id
_entity.type
_entity.pdbx_description
1 polymer ?
#
loop_
_entity_poly.entity_id
_entity_poly.type
_entity_poly.pdbx_seq_one_letter_code
_entity_poly.pdbx_strand_id
1 'polypeptide(L)'
;MSRAVARPRTPAKRRKRGAGSGRLGTVLRTLGILVLFGVLLFAGVVAGIVASYSRNLPDINRMADYQPSRSTRVYARNGELLANLYRENRIYVSIDKVPIRVRDAFIATEDAHFYQHHGVDFGGIMRAALADWRHQQFQGASTITQQLARGLFLNNEVSVSRKIQEALLAIEIERYYTKDEILERYLNLIYFGSGAYGVDAAAHTYFGTDVGRISLAQAAILAGLPAAPSDYSPYVDMARAKERQHHVLQRMVDAGFVTQAEADDAYRAPLGLIGERPQGLQSYRSPYFTTYVTHLLEGQFGTQATFEGGLQVYTTLDPAMQQDAQASVTWGLRQAIAEGIGAHQGALVAIKPSTGEILAMVGGATPFSVTNQFNRAWQARRQPGSSFKVYEYTAEVDAGHPPTTIVDDSPISFSMGNGTRWAPQDDDNRFLGPISLREALALSRNVVAVKIAQDLGIDRVIEYAKRMGVTAPLEPNLSLALGSSGVSPLDQATGYATLANGGIHITPSPIRIVRDALGTPVLDNTYPQQTEVVSAGVAYVMTSMLESVITSGTGYPNADIGRPAAGKTGTTSSFRDAWFVGYTPDLVAAVWIGNDDYSRMRESYGGNIPARIWARFMKAALAHTPKHDFAFPGGEVKKVRLCGTGKVEVFLTGTEPADMCTLPLETPKAQALPSTSAHAAVQPAAPKPVPAVVPAAPKVDSVGDGQASVPIGPADATPPP
;
A
#
# COMPACT_ATOMS: atom_id res chain seq x y z
N MET A 1 41.72 110.37 -30.84
CA MET A 1 42.27 109.70 -32.02
C MET A 1 42.45 108.21 -31.65
N SER A 2 41.77 107.36 -32.20
CA SER A 2 42.10 106.13 -32.81
C SER A 2 40.96 105.11 -32.71
N ARG A 3 40.66 104.60 -33.86
CA ARG A 3 39.50 103.75 -34.24
C ARG A 3 39.48 102.41 -33.58
N ALA A 4 38.27 102.02 -33.15
CA ALA A 4 37.93 100.67 -32.80
C ALA A 4 37.58 99.80 -34.05
N VAL A 5 38.19 98.66 -34.16
CA VAL A 5 37.92 97.68 -35.20
C VAL A 5 36.92 96.58 -34.64
N ALA A 6 35.79 96.48 -35.27
CA ALA A 6 34.80 95.47 -34.94
C ALA A 6 35.21 94.07 -35.49
N ARG A 7 35.06 93.01 -34.68
CA ARG A 7 35.18 91.60 -35.10
C ARG A 7 33.80 91.01 -35.31
N PRO A 8 33.59 90.14 -36.31
CA PRO A 8 32.28 89.60 -36.65
C PRO A 8 31.87 88.41 -35.71
N ARG A 9 30.58 88.35 -35.39
CA ARG A 9 29.95 87.31 -34.63
C ARG A 9 29.74 86.08 -35.49
N THR A 10 30.23 84.91 -35.10
CA THR A 10 29.97 83.60 -35.62
C THR A 10 28.60 83.08 -35.10
N PRO A 11 27.77 82.42 -35.93
CA PRO A 11 26.45 81.94 -35.47
C PRO A 11 26.54 80.66 -34.64
N ALA A 12 25.77 80.63 -33.55
CA ALA A 12 25.64 79.45 -32.63
C ALA A 12 25.00 78.25 -33.31
N LYS A 13 25.69 77.11 -33.30
CA LYS A 13 25.13 75.81 -33.72
C LYS A 13 24.02 75.34 -32.75
N ARG A 14 22.81 75.32 -33.23
CA ARG A 14 21.64 74.68 -32.55
C ARG A 14 21.88 73.17 -32.39
N ARG A 15 22.12 72.68 -31.19
CA ARG A 15 22.18 71.27 -30.80
C ARG A 15 20.77 70.69 -30.91
N LYS A 16 20.54 69.80 -31.91
CA LYS A 16 19.35 68.94 -31.94
C LYS A 16 19.37 68.01 -30.72
N ARG A 17 18.44 68.18 -29.79
CA ARG A 17 18.16 67.20 -28.72
C ARG A 17 17.57 65.96 -29.41
N GLY A 18 18.30 64.83 -29.33
CA GLY A 18 17.87 63.53 -29.78
C GLY A 18 16.66 63.04 -28.92
N ALA A 19 15.50 62.94 -29.59
CA ALA A 19 14.27 62.42 -29.02
C ALA A 19 14.30 60.89 -29.11
N GLY A 20 15.16 60.22 -28.31
CA GLY A 20 15.29 58.74 -28.30
C GLY A 20 15.40 58.09 -26.93
N SER A 21 15.82 58.81 -25.87
CA SER A 21 16.10 58.23 -24.56
C SER A 21 14.92 58.25 -23.54
N GLY A 22 13.84 59.01 -23.88
CA GLY A 22 12.69 59.12 -22.95
C GLY A 22 11.77 57.92 -22.92
N ARG A 23 11.57 57.23 -24.05
CA ARG A 23 10.65 56.08 -24.10
C ARG A 23 11.18 54.84 -23.41
N LEU A 24 12.48 54.52 -23.51
CA LEU A 24 13.08 53.38 -22.85
C LEU A 24 13.10 53.57 -21.32
N GLY A 25 13.40 54.79 -20.83
CA GLY A 25 13.32 55.12 -19.40
C GLY A 25 11.91 55.06 -18.83
N THR A 26 10.90 55.43 -19.62
CA THR A 26 9.49 55.30 -19.20
C THR A 26 9.03 53.84 -19.17
N VAL A 27 9.42 53.03 -20.16
CA VAL A 27 9.10 51.59 -20.20
C VAL A 27 9.79 50.86 -19.02
N LEU A 28 11.04 51.14 -18.74
CA LEU A 28 11.75 50.55 -17.58
C LEU A 28 11.16 50.98 -16.24
N ARG A 29 10.71 52.25 -16.13
CA ARG A 29 10.00 52.70 -14.92
C ARG A 29 8.64 52.06 -14.75
N THR A 30 7.83 51.94 -15.78
CA THR A 30 6.52 51.25 -15.72
C THR A 30 6.70 49.79 -15.43
N LEU A 31 7.67 49.11 -16.04
CA LEU A 31 7.98 47.69 -15.71
C LEU A 31 8.42 47.53 -14.25
N GLY A 32 9.29 48.46 -13.74
CA GLY A 32 9.71 48.47 -12.35
C GLY A 32 8.54 48.69 -11.38
N ILE A 33 7.60 49.58 -11.70
CA ILE A 33 6.38 49.81 -10.89
C ILE A 33 5.46 48.57 -10.91
N LEU A 34 5.30 47.94 -12.07
CA LEU A 34 4.47 46.71 -12.18
C LEU A 34 5.10 45.53 -11.39
N VAL A 35 6.42 45.36 -11.46
CA VAL A 35 7.15 44.38 -10.66
C VAL A 35 7.01 44.68 -9.17
N LEU A 36 7.19 45.94 -8.77
CA LEU A 36 7.05 46.36 -7.35
C LEU A 36 5.58 46.11 -6.87
N PHE A 37 4.60 46.50 -7.70
CA PHE A 37 3.21 46.24 -7.36
C PHE A 37 2.90 44.72 -7.29
N GLY A 38 3.44 43.92 -8.18
CA GLY A 38 3.35 42.44 -8.13
C GLY A 38 3.97 41.86 -6.85
N VAL A 39 5.14 42.37 -6.47
CA VAL A 39 5.82 41.97 -5.22
C VAL A 39 5.01 42.36 -3.99
N LEU A 40 4.46 43.58 -3.95
CA LEU A 40 3.64 44.07 -2.82
C LEU A 40 2.29 43.28 -2.73
N LEU A 41 1.67 43.01 -3.86
CA LEU A 41 0.45 42.17 -3.92
C LEU A 41 0.75 40.74 -3.40
N PHE A 42 1.83 40.15 -3.88
CA PHE A 42 2.28 38.83 -3.44
C PHE A 42 2.57 38.83 -1.93
N ALA A 43 3.32 39.81 -1.44
CA ALA A 43 3.60 39.96 -0.01
C ALA A 43 2.31 40.15 0.81
N GLY A 44 1.34 40.90 0.30
CA GLY A 44 0.03 41.07 0.95
C GLY A 44 -0.76 39.79 1.03
N VAL A 45 -0.79 39.00 -0.05
CA VAL A 45 -1.43 37.67 -0.07
C VAL A 45 -0.75 36.71 0.89
N VAL A 46 0.58 36.64 0.90
CA VAL A 46 1.35 35.82 1.83
C VAL A 46 1.08 36.24 3.27
N ALA A 47 1.10 37.54 3.56
CA ALA A 47 0.79 38.06 4.90
C ALA A 47 -0.64 37.72 5.34
N GLY A 48 -1.63 37.81 4.44
CA GLY A 48 -3.01 37.41 4.69
C GLY A 48 -3.16 35.93 5.00
N ILE A 49 -2.48 35.07 4.25
CA ILE A 49 -2.43 33.62 4.50
C ILE A 49 -1.81 33.33 5.86
N VAL A 50 -0.63 33.89 6.14
CA VAL A 50 0.06 33.74 7.43
C VAL A 50 -0.85 34.20 8.58
N ALA A 51 -1.47 35.37 8.49
CA ALA A 51 -2.36 35.89 9.52
C ALA A 51 -3.61 35.04 9.73
N SER A 52 -4.14 34.41 8.67
CA SER A 52 -5.30 33.51 8.75
C SER A 52 -4.96 32.23 9.50
N TYR A 53 -3.81 31.62 9.19
CA TYR A 53 -3.39 30.36 9.81
C TYR A 53 -2.78 30.55 11.21
N SER A 54 -2.14 31.69 11.50
CA SER A 54 -1.54 31.98 12.80
C SER A 54 -2.58 32.09 13.94
N ARG A 55 -3.85 32.42 13.61
CA ARG A 55 -4.92 32.51 14.62
C ARG A 55 -5.39 31.17 15.16
N ASN A 56 -5.12 30.09 14.43
CA ASN A 56 -5.58 28.73 14.75
C ASN A 56 -4.43 27.78 15.08
N LEU A 57 -3.22 28.32 15.38
CA LEU A 57 -2.09 27.48 15.78
C LEU A 57 -2.31 26.93 17.19
N PRO A 58 -1.97 25.66 17.43
CA PRO A 58 -1.94 25.09 18.78
C PRO A 58 -0.96 25.86 19.69
N ASP A 59 -1.29 25.93 20.98
CA ASP A 59 -0.43 26.54 21.98
C ASP A 59 0.82 25.68 22.20
N ILE A 60 1.98 26.26 21.90
CA ILE A 60 3.29 25.61 22.04
C ILE A 60 3.63 25.29 23.52
N ASN A 61 3.05 26.01 24.47
CA ASN A 61 3.26 25.73 25.90
C ASN A 61 2.72 24.35 26.32
N ARG A 62 1.85 23.73 25.53
CA ARG A 62 1.39 22.35 25.74
C ARG A 62 2.46 21.27 25.55
N MET A 63 3.67 21.62 25.07
CA MET A 63 4.81 20.69 25.07
C MET A 63 5.24 20.25 26.48
N ALA A 64 4.87 20.99 27.52
CA ALA A 64 5.12 20.66 28.92
C ALA A 64 4.09 19.67 29.51
N ASP A 65 2.87 19.64 28.97
CA ASP A 65 1.73 18.87 29.52
C ASP A 65 1.46 17.58 28.73
N TYR A 66 2.48 16.83 28.40
CA TYR A 66 2.31 15.55 27.71
C TYR A 66 1.60 14.52 28.62
N GLN A 67 0.33 14.20 28.32
CA GLN A 67 -0.42 13.15 29.02
C GLN A 67 -0.08 11.75 28.49
N PRO A 68 -0.08 10.71 29.36
CA PRO A 68 0.26 9.35 28.96
C PRO A 68 -0.66 8.83 27.87
N SER A 69 -0.04 8.20 26.87
CA SER A 69 -0.66 7.61 25.70
C SER A 69 -1.75 6.57 26.06
N ARG A 70 -2.91 6.69 25.41
CA ARG A 70 -3.95 5.66 25.47
C ARG A 70 -3.68 4.65 24.35
N SER A 71 -3.63 3.35 24.67
CA SER A 71 -3.43 2.31 23.68
C SER A 71 -4.58 2.26 22.66
N THR A 72 -4.25 2.14 21.38
CA THR A 72 -5.22 1.86 20.33
C THR A 72 -5.59 0.38 20.32
N ARG A 73 -6.88 0.09 20.24
CA ARG A 73 -7.39 -1.28 20.24
C ARG A 73 -7.91 -1.67 18.87
N VAL A 74 -7.43 -2.80 18.37
CA VAL A 74 -7.83 -3.34 17.05
C VAL A 74 -8.70 -4.57 17.27
N TYR A 75 -9.90 -4.57 16.73
CA TYR A 75 -10.90 -5.62 16.89
C TYR A 75 -11.20 -6.30 15.56
N ALA A 76 -11.39 -7.61 15.57
CA ALA A 76 -11.98 -8.36 14.46
C ALA A 76 -13.46 -7.98 14.26
N ARG A 77 -14.05 -8.43 13.16
CA ARG A 77 -15.48 -8.18 12.84
C ARG A 77 -16.46 -8.72 13.89
N ASN A 78 -16.08 -9.76 14.63
CA ASN A 78 -16.87 -10.36 15.71
C ASN A 78 -16.65 -9.67 17.08
N GLY A 79 -15.85 -8.61 17.15
CA GLY A 79 -15.49 -7.89 18.37
C GLY A 79 -14.32 -8.50 19.16
N GLU A 80 -13.72 -9.58 18.67
CA GLU A 80 -12.52 -10.16 19.29
C GLU A 80 -11.34 -9.20 19.20
N LEU A 81 -10.59 -9.03 20.29
CA LEU A 81 -9.41 -8.17 20.31
C LEU A 81 -8.25 -8.84 19.55
N LEU A 82 -7.79 -8.20 18.46
CA LEU A 82 -6.67 -8.66 17.64
C LEU A 82 -5.33 -8.12 18.14
N ALA A 83 -5.31 -6.86 18.57
CA ALA A 83 -4.11 -6.21 19.11
C ALA A 83 -4.45 -5.02 19.98
N ASN A 84 -3.55 -4.76 20.92
CA ASN A 84 -3.40 -3.46 21.55
C ASN A 84 -2.15 -2.81 20.93
N LEU A 85 -2.34 -1.70 20.25
CA LEU A 85 -1.24 -0.90 19.74
C LEU A 85 -0.90 0.11 20.84
N TYR A 86 0.20 -0.09 21.51
CA TYR A 86 0.65 0.80 22.57
C TYR A 86 2.15 1.03 22.48
N ARG A 87 2.57 2.13 23.04
CA ARG A 87 3.98 2.42 23.24
C ARG A 87 4.51 1.55 24.37
N GLU A 88 5.38 0.64 24.06
CA GLU A 88 6.30 0.14 25.09
C GLU A 88 7.70 0.71 24.81
N ASN A 89 8.32 1.20 25.89
CA ASN A 89 9.68 1.73 25.98
C ASN A 89 9.95 3.03 25.22
N ARG A 90 9.50 4.16 25.77
CA ARG A 90 10.27 5.40 25.64
C ARG A 90 11.37 5.37 26.70
N ILE A 91 12.57 5.16 26.26
CA ILE A 91 13.74 5.50 27.05
C ILE A 91 14.14 6.90 26.61
N TYR A 92 13.80 7.90 27.43
CA TYR A 92 14.21 9.27 27.14
C TYR A 92 15.74 9.38 27.26
N VAL A 93 16.36 9.93 26.23
CA VAL A 93 17.81 10.19 26.23
C VAL A 93 18.08 11.67 26.01
N SER A 94 18.90 12.25 26.87
CA SER A 94 19.37 13.62 26.70
C SER A 94 20.35 13.70 25.53
N ILE A 95 20.36 14.84 24.81
CA ILE A 95 21.15 15.02 23.59
C ILE A 95 22.67 14.81 23.81
N ASP A 96 23.18 15.15 24.98
CA ASP A 96 24.58 14.97 25.34
C ASP A 96 24.99 13.48 25.39
N LYS A 97 24.05 12.55 25.61
CA LYS A 97 24.28 11.10 25.60
C LYS A 97 24.12 10.48 24.21
N VAL A 98 23.59 11.20 23.23
CA VAL A 98 23.50 10.77 21.85
C VAL A 98 24.80 11.09 21.13
N PRO A 99 25.58 10.09 20.65
CA PRO A 99 26.85 10.34 19.97
C PRO A 99 26.71 11.25 18.78
N ILE A 100 27.73 12.09 18.52
CA ILE A 100 27.70 13.02 17.40
C ILE A 100 27.44 12.33 16.06
N ARG A 101 28.02 11.14 15.81
CA ARG A 101 27.81 10.36 14.58
C ARG A 101 26.36 9.94 14.39
N VAL A 102 25.62 9.72 15.48
CA VAL A 102 24.18 9.43 15.43
C VAL A 102 23.40 10.69 15.05
N ARG A 103 23.68 11.84 15.71
CA ARG A 103 23.05 13.13 15.39
C ARG A 103 23.30 13.50 13.92
N ASP A 104 24.55 13.37 13.46
CA ASP A 104 24.95 13.67 12.08
C ASP A 104 24.25 12.78 11.06
N ALA A 105 24.00 11.51 11.36
CA ALA A 105 23.26 10.62 10.47
C ALA A 105 21.82 11.10 10.24
N PHE A 106 21.13 11.54 11.30
CA PHE A 106 19.78 12.11 11.19
C PHE A 106 19.79 13.46 10.48
N ILE A 107 20.73 14.34 10.84
CA ILE A 107 20.86 15.65 10.21
C ILE A 107 21.15 15.52 8.72
N ALA A 108 22.12 14.69 8.33
CA ALA A 108 22.46 14.46 6.93
C ALA A 108 21.26 13.94 6.12
N THR A 109 20.47 13.08 6.73
CA THR A 109 19.36 12.40 6.04
C THR A 109 18.13 13.27 5.91
N GLU A 110 17.74 13.92 7.01
CA GLU A 110 16.47 14.63 7.12
C GLU A 110 16.59 16.12 6.87
N ASP A 111 17.72 16.75 7.27
CA ASP A 111 17.86 18.20 7.24
C ASP A 111 19.34 18.62 7.27
N ALA A 112 20.05 18.45 6.17
CA ALA A 112 21.50 18.69 6.10
C ALA A 112 21.93 20.13 6.49
N HIS A 113 21.01 21.09 6.49
CA HIS A 113 21.27 22.48 6.87
C HIS A 113 20.61 22.85 8.20
N PHE A 114 20.28 21.88 9.05
CA PHE A 114 19.52 22.07 10.29
C PHE A 114 20.01 23.22 11.15
N TYR A 115 21.32 23.36 11.37
CA TYR A 115 21.90 24.43 12.17
C TYR A 115 22.00 25.79 11.47
N GLN A 116 21.63 25.87 10.15
CA GLN A 116 21.83 27.06 9.33
C GLN A 116 20.55 27.86 9.06
N HIS A 117 19.38 27.23 9.21
CA HIS A 117 18.09 27.88 8.98
C HIS A 117 17.31 28.09 10.29
N HIS A 118 16.16 28.81 10.22
CA HIS A 118 15.28 29.09 11.34
C HIS A 118 13.88 28.51 11.09
N GLY A 119 13.72 27.20 11.30
CA GLY A 119 12.46 26.46 11.18
C GLY A 119 12.18 25.95 9.78
N VAL A 120 12.48 26.71 8.74
CA VAL A 120 12.23 26.38 7.32
C VAL A 120 13.49 26.59 6.49
N ASP A 121 13.92 25.59 5.74
CA ASP A 121 15.01 25.71 4.75
C ASP A 121 14.45 26.20 3.40
N PHE A 122 14.35 27.52 3.22
CA PHE A 122 13.94 28.10 1.94
C PHE A 122 14.90 27.75 0.79
N GLY A 123 16.19 27.62 1.07
CA GLY A 123 17.18 27.18 0.09
C GLY A 123 16.95 25.75 -0.36
N GLY A 124 16.62 24.86 0.57
CA GLY A 124 16.25 23.48 0.30
C GLY A 124 14.98 23.35 -0.54
N ILE A 125 13.96 24.14 -0.22
CA ILE A 125 12.70 24.18 -1.01
C ILE A 125 12.98 24.62 -2.45
N MET A 126 13.81 25.64 -2.65
CA MET A 126 14.17 26.10 -4.00
C MET A 126 14.99 25.05 -4.76
N ARG A 127 15.93 24.37 -4.09
CA ARG A 127 16.70 23.27 -4.70
C ARG A 127 15.79 22.11 -5.10
N ALA A 128 14.87 21.71 -4.22
CA ALA A 128 13.90 20.65 -4.48
C ALA A 128 12.98 20.99 -5.66
N ALA A 129 12.44 22.21 -5.72
CA ALA A 129 11.60 22.68 -6.83
C ALA A 129 12.35 22.70 -8.18
N LEU A 130 13.62 23.05 -8.18
CA LEU A 130 14.47 23.02 -9.38
C LEU A 130 14.81 21.58 -9.81
N ALA A 131 14.97 20.65 -8.87
CA ALA A 131 15.22 19.24 -9.13
C ALA A 131 13.97 18.56 -9.69
N ASP A 132 12.79 18.84 -9.14
CA ASP A 132 11.49 18.36 -9.63
C ASP A 132 11.23 18.80 -11.08
N TRP A 133 11.53 20.07 -11.40
CA TRP A 133 11.40 20.58 -12.77
C TRP A 133 12.33 19.86 -13.77
N ARG A 134 13.44 19.27 -13.29
CA ARG A 134 14.40 18.49 -14.09
C ARG A 134 14.17 16.99 -14.07
N HIS A 135 13.03 16.51 -13.59
CA HIS A 135 12.67 15.08 -13.46
C HIS A 135 13.66 14.23 -12.63
N GLN A 136 14.33 14.83 -11.67
CA GLN A 136 15.14 14.11 -10.69
C GLN A 136 14.31 13.91 -9.42
N GLN A 137 14.33 12.68 -8.90
CA GLN A 137 13.51 12.14 -7.80
C GLN A 137 13.20 13.13 -6.66
N PHE A 138 11.95 13.11 -6.19
CA PHE A 138 11.44 13.83 -5.01
C PHE A 138 12.39 13.76 -3.83
N GLN A 139 13.08 14.84 -3.52
CA GLN A 139 13.79 15.00 -2.25
C GLN A 139 12.88 15.70 -1.26
N GLY A 140 12.67 15.08 -0.07
CA GLY A 140 11.88 15.66 1.00
C GLY A 140 12.46 17.01 1.45
N ALA A 141 11.69 18.08 1.26
CA ALA A 141 12.08 19.45 1.62
C ALA A 141 11.60 19.86 3.02
N SER A 142 11.24 18.91 3.90
CA SER A 142 10.76 19.21 5.25
C SER A 142 11.91 19.19 6.24
N THR A 143 12.02 20.23 7.08
CA THR A 143 13.05 20.31 8.12
C THR A 143 12.72 19.40 9.31
N ILE A 144 13.74 19.09 10.14
CA ILE A 144 13.58 18.39 11.42
C ILE A 144 12.55 19.11 12.30
N THR A 145 12.59 20.44 12.36
CA THR A 145 11.65 21.24 13.15
C THR A 145 10.21 21.14 12.63
N GLN A 146 10.02 21.10 11.31
CA GLN A 146 8.70 20.86 10.70
C GLN A 146 8.16 19.45 11.00
N GLN A 147 9.03 18.43 10.99
CA GLN A 147 8.66 17.07 11.36
C GLN A 147 8.29 16.97 12.84
N LEU A 148 9.04 17.64 13.71
CA LEU A 148 8.72 17.76 15.14
C LEU A 148 7.37 18.45 15.35
N ALA A 149 7.13 19.58 14.68
CA ALA A 149 5.87 20.34 14.74
C ALA A 149 4.69 19.46 14.30
N ARG A 150 4.86 18.72 13.21
CA ARG A 150 3.86 17.77 12.73
C ARG A 150 3.55 16.69 13.76
N GLY A 151 4.58 16.06 14.32
CA GLY A 151 4.43 14.96 15.26
C GLY A 151 3.82 15.36 16.60
N LEU A 152 3.99 16.62 17.03
CA LEU A 152 3.48 17.10 18.31
C LEU A 152 2.09 17.75 18.23
N PHE A 153 1.77 18.45 17.13
CA PHE A 153 0.64 19.36 17.09
C PHE A 153 -0.36 19.13 15.96
N LEU A 154 0.00 18.36 14.92
CA LEU A 154 -0.81 18.23 13.72
C LEU A 154 -1.17 16.76 13.43
N ASN A 155 -2.28 16.57 12.71
CA ASN A 155 -2.66 15.27 12.17
C ASN A 155 -1.93 15.02 10.82
N ASN A 156 -1.90 13.76 10.36
CA ASN A 156 -1.18 13.36 9.15
C ASN A 156 -1.97 13.53 7.84
N GLU A 157 -3.07 14.29 7.86
CA GLU A 157 -3.79 14.60 6.64
C GLU A 157 -2.89 15.36 5.65
N VAL A 158 -2.74 14.85 4.43
CA VAL A 158 -1.88 15.47 3.41
C VAL A 158 -2.64 16.64 2.80
N SER A 159 -2.39 17.86 3.31
CA SER A 159 -3.01 19.09 2.80
C SER A 159 -2.02 20.24 2.76
N VAL A 160 -2.26 21.18 1.84
CA VAL A 160 -1.48 22.43 1.76
C VAL A 160 -1.64 23.25 3.05
N SER A 161 -2.83 23.24 3.64
CA SER A 161 -3.14 23.89 4.92
C SER A 161 -2.21 23.40 6.03
N ARG A 162 -2.11 22.06 6.19
CA ARG A 162 -1.20 21.46 7.17
C ARG A 162 0.26 21.87 6.92
N LYS A 163 0.71 21.90 5.65
CA LYS A 163 2.10 22.25 5.33
C LYS A 163 2.42 23.70 5.71
N ILE A 164 1.46 24.62 5.58
CA ILE A 164 1.59 25.99 6.06
C ILE A 164 1.67 26.03 7.60
N GLN A 165 0.81 25.27 8.28
CA GLN A 165 0.84 25.17 9.74
C GLN A 165 2.16 24.57 10.26
N GLU A 166 2.68 23.52 9.62
CA GLU A 166 4.00 22.95 9.92
C GLU A 166 5.09 24.01 9.87
N ALA A 167 5.11 24.83 8.80
CA ALA A 167 6.10 25.88 8.62
C ALA A 167 5.98 26.99 9.68
N LEU A 168 4.78 27.43 9.99
CA LEU A 168 4.54 28.46 11.00
C LEU A 168 4.90 27.98 12.40
N LEU A 169 4.51 26.74 12.76
CA LEU A 169 4.86 26.12 14.03
C LEU A 169 6.37 25.90 14.14
N ALA A 170 7.04 25.49 13.07
CA ALA A 170 8.49 25.31 13.07
C ALA A 170 9.24 26.63 13.33
N ILE A 171 8.80 27.74 12.72
CA ILE A 171 9.35 29.07 12.98
C ILE A 171 9.12 29.48 14.43
N GLU A 172 7.94 29.19 14.96
CA GLU A 172 7.58 29.53 16.34
C GLU A 172 8.38 28.69 17.35
N ILE A 173 8.53 27.37 17.11
CA ILE A 173 9.34 26.48 17.95
C ILE A 173 10.79 26.98 18.03
N GLU A 174 11.38 27.38 16.93
CA GLU A 174 12.78 27.88 16.90
C GLU A 174 13.00 29.25 17.54
N ARG A 175 11.91 29.95 17.93
CA ARG A 175 12.01 31.16 18.76
C ARG A 175 12.18 30.86 20.25
N TYR A 176 11.68 29.72 20.71
CA TYR A 176 11.66 29.34 22.13
C TYR A 176 12.66 28.25 22.49
N TYR A 177 13.07 27.43 21.54
CA TYR A 177 13.96 26.27 21.75
C TYR A 177 15.21 26.37 20.90
N THR A 178 16.33 25.96 21.48
CA THR A 178 17.61 25.82 20.78
C THR A 178 17.57 24.65 19.80
N LYS A 179 18.47 24.63 18.84
CA LYS A 179 18.60 23.52 17.87
C LYS A 179 18.82 22.18 18.56
N ASP A 180 19.64 22.14 19.61
CA ASP A 180 19.91 20.91 20.35
C ASP A 180 18.68 20.44 21.12
N GLU A 181 17.90 21.32 21.73
CA GLU A 181 16.62 20.96 22.36
C GLU A 181 15.59 20.44 21.36
N ILE A 182 15.56 21.01 20.15
CA ILE A 182 14.69 20.57 19.06
C ILE A 182 15.11 19.17 18.59
N LEU A 183 16.41 18.96 18.37
CA LEU A 183 16.96 17.68 17.95
C LEU A 183 16.74 16.60 19.03
N GLU A 184 16.93 16.94 20.29
CA GLU A 184 16.65 16.05 21.43
C GLU A 184 15.21 15.58 21.42
N ARG A 185 14.25 16.53 21.32
CA ARG A 185 12.81 16.19 21.28
C ARG A 185 12.46 15.38 20.05
N TYR A 186 13.04 15.72 18.89
CA TYR A 186 12.86 14.98 17.66
C TYR A 186 13.34 13.53 17.80
N LEU A 187 14.58 13.31 18.26
CA LEU A 187 15.17 11.99 18.43
C LEU A 187 14.42 11.12 19.47
N ASN A 188 13.78 11.76 20.46
CA ASN A 188 12.97 11.06 21.46
C ASN A 188 11.50 10.86 21.02
N LEU A 189 11.05 11.55 19.95
CA LEU A 189 9.66 11.50 19.49
C LEU A 189 9.44 10.49 18.38
N ILE A 190 10.35 10.42 17.40
CA ILE A 190 10.12 9.70 16.14
C ILE A 190 10.00 8.19 16.33
N TYR A 191 9.22 7.60 15.44
CA TYR A 191 8.99 6.16 15.40
C TYR A 191 9.99 5.47 14.46
N PHE A 192 10.56 4.37 14.93
CA PHE A 192 11.58 3.61 14.24
C PHE A 192 11.10 2.24 13.73
N GLY A 193 9.82 1.94 13.81
CA GLY A 193 9.33 0.60 13.52
C GLY A 193 9.48 -0.36 14.71
N SER A 194 8.90 -1.55 14.58
CA SER A 194 9.00 -2.62 15.60
C SER A 194 8.61 -2.18 17.02
N GLY A 195 7.69 -1.19 17.14
CA GLY A 195 7.25 -0.65 18.43
C GLY A 195 8.24 0.29 19.11
N ALA A 196 9.34 0.65 18.47
CA ALA A 196 10.37 1.53 19.04
C ALA A 196 10.09 3.00 18.77
N TYR A 197 9.92 3.79 19.81
CA TYR A 197 9.80 5.23 19.79
C TYR A 197 10.98 5.87 20.51
N GLY A 198 11.63 6.80 19.82
CA GLY A 198 12.87 7.40 20.28
C GLY A 198 14.09 6.55 19.95
N VAL A 199 15.20 7.26 19.72
CA VAL A 199 16.43 6.68 19.18
C VAL A 199 17.06 5.65 20.13
N ASP A 200 16.92 5.84 21.45
CA ASP A 200 17.49 4.91 22.43
C ASP A 200 16.65 3.62 22.54
N ALA A 201 15.32 3.75 22.52
CA ALA A 201 14.43 2.60 22.42
C ALA A 201 14.66 1.79 21.12
N ALA A 202 14.94 2.48 20.01
CA ALA A 202 15.29 1.84 18.76
C ALA A 202 16.64 1.09 18.85
N ALA A 203 17.67 1.69 19.48
CA ALA A 203 18.95 1.05 19.69
C ALA A 203 18.80 -0.25 20.53
N HIS A 204 17.98 -0.21 21.56
CA HIS A 204 17.63 -1.40 22.35
C HIS A 204 16.85 -2.44 21.55
N THR A 205 15.87 -2.00 20.75
CA THR A 205 15.00 -2.89 19.97
C THR A 205 15.76 -3.62 18.86
N TYR A 206 16.63 -2.93 18.16
CA TYR A 206 17.34 -3.51 17.01
C TYR A 206 18.68 -4.12 17.38
N PHE A 207 19.39 -3.56 18.36
CA PHE A 207 20.78 -3.93 18.63
C PHE A 207 21.04 -4.37 20.08
N GLY A 208 20.04 -4.28 20.98
CA GLY A 208 20.17 -4.70 22.38
C GLY A 208 21.12 -3.84 23.21
N THR A 209 21.35 -2.58 22.82
CA THR A 209 22.30 -1.68 23.48
C THR A 209 21.78 -0.25 23.53
N ASP A 210 22.35 0.58 24.42
CA ASP A 210 22.07 2.01 24.49
C ASP A 210 22.54 2.72 23.21
N VAL A 211 21.87 3.82 22.84
CA VAL A 211 22.25 4.65 21.70
C VAL A 211 23.69 5.16 21.76
N GLY A 212 24.21 5.34 22.97
CA GLY A 212 25.60 5.78 23.20
C GLY A 212 26.67 4.79 22.72
N ARG A 213 26.29 3.53 22.44
CA ARG A 213 27.21 2.46 22.07
C ARG A 213 27.05 1.95 20.64
N ILE A 214 26.08 2.47 19.88
CA ILE A 214 25.85 2.00 18.51
C ILE A 214 26.96 2.46 17.55
N SER A 215 27.26 1.62 16.57
CA SER A 215 28.24 1.90 15.52
C SER A 215 27.68 2.86 14.46
N LEU A 216 28.53 3.40 13.57
CA LEU A 216 28.10 4.19 12.42
C LEU A 216 27.16 3.40 11.50
N ALA A 217 27.44 2.10 11.30
CA ALA A 217 26.57 1.20 10.52
C ALA A 217 25.16 1.12 11.09
N GLN A 218 25.05 1.02 12.41
CA GLN A 218 23.77 0.96 13.14
C GLN A 218 23.08 2.32 13.17
N ALA A 219 23.82 3.41 13.36
CA ALA A 219 23.30 4.78 13.31
C ALA A 219 22.68 5.09 11.94
N ALA A 220 23.33 4.67 10.85
CA ALA A 220 22.82 4.85 9.50
C ALA A 220 21.54 4.02 9.22
N ILE A 221 21.42 2.81 9.78
CA ILE A 221 20.15 2.07 9.76
C ILE A 221 19.06 2.87 10.47
N LEU A 222 19.29 3.29 11.72
CA LEU A 222 18.28 4.03 12.48
C LEU A 222 17.87 5.33 11.79
N ALA A 223 18.81 6.10 11.26
CA ALA A 223 18.50 7.35 10.55
C ALA A 223 17.73 7.14 9.23
N GLY A 224 17.78 5.93 8.68
CA GLY A 224 17.01 5.55 7.49
C GLY A 224 15.56 5.17 7.76
N LEU A 225 15.23 4.73 8.97
CA LEU A 225 13.92 4.18 9.32
C LEU A 225 12.76 5.19 9.31
N PRO A 226 12.91 6.46 9.80
CA PRO A 226 11.78 7.38 9.97
C PRO A 226 11.00 7.68 8.68
N ALA A 227 11.63 7.58 7.52
CA ALA A 227 10.99 7.83 6.22
C ALA A 227 9.86 6.84 5.91
N ALA A 228 10.04 5.56 6.26
CA ALA A 228 9.03 4.51 6.14
C ALA A 228 9.38 3.34 7.10
N PRO A 229 9.09 3.48 8.41
CA PRO A 229 9.57 2.54 9.42
C PRO A 229 9.13 1.09 9.20
N SER A 230 7.93 0.90 8.65
CA SER A 230 7.40 -0.43 8.34
C SER A 230 8.06 -1.08 7.11
N ASP A 231 8.53 -0.25 6.16
CA ASP A 231 9.11 -0.74 4.90
C ASP A 231 10.63 -0.92 4.98
N TYR A 232 11.30 -0.07 5.76
CA TYR A 232 12.77 -0.06 5.89
C TYR A 232 13.28 -0.79 7.13
N SER A 233 12.39 -1.41 7.93
CA SER A 233 12.82 -2.23 9.07
C SER A 233 13.66 -3.41 8.59
N PRO A 234 14.87 -3.63 9.14
CA PRO A 234 15.71 -4.78 8.80
C PRO A 234 15.08 -6.13 9.19
N TYR A 235 14.04 -6.11 10.01
CA TYR A 235 13.25 -7.29 10.35
C TYR A 235 12.17 -7.60 9.30
N VAL A 236 11.76 -6.60 8.52
CA VAL A 236 10.74 -6.74 7.46
C VAL A 236 11.39 -7.03 6.11
N ASP A 237 12.34 -6.19 5.72
CA ASP A 237 13.07 -6.33 4.45
C ASP A 237 14.52 -5.85 4.60
N MET A 238 15.43 -6.81 4.79
CA MET A 238 16.86 -6.54 4.95
C MET A 238 17.47 -5.85 3.71
N ALA A 239 17.01 -6.18 2.50
CA ALA A 239 17.56 -5.61 1.28
C ALA A 239 17.21 -4.12 1.19
N ARG A 240 15.96 -3.75 1.43
CA ARG A 240 15.53 -2.34 1.49
C ARG A 240 16.19 -1.58 2.64
N ALA A 241 16.34 -2.22 3.80
CA ALA A 241 17.05 -1.63 4.94
C ALA A 241 18.50 -1.29 4.58
N LYS A 242 19.21 -2.20 3.89
CA LYS A 242 20.58 -1.99 3.42
C LYS A 242 20.67 -0.93 2.32
N GLU A 243 19.73 -0.91 1.39
CA GLU A 243 19.64 0.15 0.37
C GLU A 243 19.44 1.52 1.03
N ARG A 244 18.56 1.60 2.00
CA ARG A 244 18.32 2.84 2.75
C ARG A 244 19.51 3.23 3.61
N GLN A 245 20.21 2.27 4.24
CA GLN A 245 21.47 2.50 4.94
C GLN A 245 22.52 3.13 4.02
N HIS A 246 22.68 2.58 2.80
CA HIS A 246 23.60 3.12 1.81
C HIS A 246 23.27 4.56 1.47
N HIS A 247 21.99 4.86 1.25
CA HIS A 247 21.52 6.22 1.00
C HIS A 247 21.89 7.19 2.16
N VAL A 248 21.68 6.78 3.42
CA VAL A 248 22.03 7.59 4.59
C VAL A 248 23.54 7.86 4.64
N LEU A 249 24.35 6.81 4.48
CA LEU A 249 25.81 6.95 4.49
C LEU A 249 26.32 7.87 3.38
N GLN A 250 25.71 7.79 2.19
CA GLN A 250 26.06 8.71 1.09
C GLN A 250 25.67 10.16 1.43
N ARG A 251 24.51 10.38 2.06
CA ARG A 251 24.11 11.72 2.53
C ARG A 251 25.07 12.27 3.57
N MET A 252 25.61 11.41 4.45
CA MET A 252 26.64 11.82 5.43
C MET A 252 27.97 12.21 4.75
N VAL A 253 28.35 11.53 3.66
CA VAL A 253 29.51 11.89 2.85
C VAL A 253 29.26 13.24 2.16
N ASP A 254 28.10 13.43 1.53
CA ASP A 254 27.73 14.66 0.84
C ASP A 254 27.70 15.87 1.78
N ALA A 255 27.31 15.65 3.05
CA ALA A 255 27.31 16.67 4.10
C ALA A 255 28.69 16.88 4.75
N GLY A 256 29.68 16.06 4.42
CA GLY A 256 31.03 16.15 4.98
C GLY A 256 31.17 15.63 6.42
N PHE A 257 30.22 14.87 6.92
CA PHE A 257 30.26 14.30 8.27
C PHE A 257 31.13 13.04 8.39
N VAL A 258 31.27 12.30 7.30
CA VAL A 258 32.15 11.13 7.19
C VAL A 258 32.84 11.11 5.82
N THR A 259 33.96 10.40 5.75
CA THR A 259 34.65 10.15 4.48
C THR A 259 33.97 8.99 3.73
N GLN A 260 34.21 8.90 2.41
CA GLN A 260 33.71 7.76 1.60
C GLN A 260 34.21 6.41 2.13
N ALA A 261 35.47 6.37 2.60
CA ALA A 261 36.05 5.14 3.16
C ALA A 261 35.31 4.69 4.45
N GLU A 262 35.02 5.63 5.36
CA GLU A 262 34.25 5.33 6.57
C GLU A 262 32.81 4.87 6.24
N ALA A 263 32.18 5.48 5.23
CA ALA A 263 30.85 5.09 4.75
C ALA A 263 30.86 3.66 4.18
N ASP A 264 31.83 3.34 3.32
CA ASP A 264 31.98 2.01 2.71
C ASP A 264 32.27 0.93 3.76
N ASP A 265 33.09 1.24 4.76
CA ASP A 265 33.39 0.33 5.88
C ASP A 265 32.15 0.11 6.74
N ALA A 266 31.40 1.16 7.06
CA ALA A 266 30.14 1.07 7.80
C ALA A 266 29.09 0.25 7.02
N TYR A 267 29.00 0.40 5.71
CA TYR A 267 28.07 -0.37 4.89
C TYR A 267 28.38 -1.87 4.93
N ARG A 268 29.66 -2.26 4.92
CA ARG A 268 30.12 -3.65 4.97
C ARG A 268 30.04 -4.26 6.36
N ALA A 269 30.05 -3.43 7.40
CA ALA A 269 30.06 -3.88 8.80
C ALA A 269 28.79 -4.67 9.14
N PRO A 270 28.90 -5.72 9.98
CA PRO A 270 27.76 -6.45 10.47
C PRO A 270 26.89 -5.55 11.37
N LEU A 271 25.56 -5.65 11.22
CA LEU A 271 24.61 -4.82 11.96
C LEU A 271 24.44 -5.27 13.42
N GLY A 272 24.72 -6.55 13.72
CA GLY A 272 24.54 -7.09 15.08
C GLY A 272 23.10 -7.03 15.57
N LEU A 273 22.12 -7.31 14.68
CA LEU A 273 20.71 -7.35 15.05
C LEU A 273 20.46 -8.43 16.08
N ILE A 274 19.70 -8.09 17.12
CA ILE A 274 19.28 -9.07 18.12
C ILE A 274 18.08 -9.86 17.61
N GLY A 275 18.12 -11.20 17.74
CA GLY A 275 17.05 -12.09 17.27
C GLY A 275 15.79 -12.09 18.15
N GLU A 276 15.67 -11.21 19.11
CA GLU A 276 14.52 -11.15 20.01
C GLU A 276 13.34 -10.41 19.35
N ARG A 277 12.13 -10.84 19.71
CA ARG A 277 10.89 -10.22 19.21
C ARG A 277 10.83 -8.77 19.67
N PRO A 278 10.48 -7.82 18.78
CA PRO A 278 10.11 -6.48 19.22
C PRO A 278 9.01 -6.59 20.28
N GLN A 279 9.21 -5.95 21.42
CA GLN A 279 8.18 -5.87 22.45
C GLN A 279 6.95 -5.20 21.82
N GLY A 280 5.75 -5.77 22.02
CA GLY A 280 4.50 -5.29 21.41
C GLY A 280 3.92 -6.19 20.33
N LEU A 281 4.72 -6.91 19.54
CA LEU A 281 4.21 -7.87 18.53
C LEU A 281 3.73 -9.20 19.15
N GLN A 282 4.03 -9.47 20.42
CA GLN A 282 3.72 -10.76 21.07
C GLN A 282 2.22 -10.99 21.27
N SER A 283 1.40 -9.96 21.23
CA SER A 283 -0.05 -10.06 21.44
C SER A 283 -0.88 -9.91 20.17
N TYR A 284 -0.25 -9.85 18.98
CA TYR A 284 -0.99 -9.73 17.74
C TYR A 284 -1.59 -11.07 17.33
N ARG A 285 -2.91 -11.13 17.31
CA ARG A 285 -3.63 -12.19 16.60
C ARG A 285 -3.68 -11.84 15.12
N SER A 286 -3.48 -12.83 14.24
CA SER A 286 -3.41 -12.62 12.80
C SER A 286 -2.41 -11.54 12.38
N PRO A 287 -1.13 -11.67 12.75
CA PRO A 287 -0.16 -10.57 12.72
C PRO A 287 0.07 -9.97 11.33
N TYR A 288 0.02 -10.74 10.24
CA TYR A 288 0.10 -10.20 8.88
C TYR A 288 -1.05 -9.24 8.57
N PHE A 289 -2.28 -9.59 8.95
CA PHE A 289 -3.43 -8.70 8.78
C PHE A 289 -3.31 -7.48 9.70
N THR A 290 -2.98 -7.70 10.96
CA THR A 290 -2.90 -6.62 11.96
C THR A 290 -1.81 -5.61 11.62
N THR A 291 -0.63 -6.06 11.14
CA THR A 291 0.43 -5.14 10.70
C THR A 291 0.05 -4.37 9.44
N TYR A 292 -0.73 -4.95 8.53
CA TYR A 292 -1.30 -4.23 7.39
C TYR A 292 -2.28 -3.14 7.84
N VAL A 293 -3.17 -3.45 8.79
CA VAL A 293 -4.06 -2.45 9.42
C VAL A 293 -3.26 -1.33 10.06
N THR A 294 -2.21 -1.67 10.84
CA THR A 294 -1.34 -0.69 11.49
C THR A 294 -0.68 0.24 10.46
N HIS A 295 -0.17 -0.31 9.36
CA HIS A 295 0.42 0.47 8.27
C HIS A 295 -0.57 1.49 7.67
N LEU A 296 -1.82 1.08 7.44
CA LEU A 296 -2.86 1.98 6.92
C LEU A 296 -3.24 3.07 7.94
N LEU A 297 -3.32 2.72 9.22
CA LEU A 297 -3.59 3.70 10.28
C LEU A 297 -2.47 4.73 10.39
N GLU A 298 -1.21 4.30 10.31
CA GLU A 298 -0.06 5.22 10.30
C GLU A 298 -0.09 6.16 9.10
N GLY A 299 -0.44 5.65 7.92
CA GLY A 299 -0.59 6.47 6.71
C GLY A 299 -1.71 7.50 6.83
N GLN A 300 -2.81 7.17 7.49
CA GLN A 300 -4.00 8.02 7.57
C GLN A 300 -4.01 8.96 8.78
N PHE A 301 -3.65 8.46 9.95
CA PHE A 301 -3.75 9.21 11.22
C PHE A 301 -2.39 9.59 11.79
N GLY A 302 -1.33 9.04 11.25
CA GLY A 302 0.02 9.18 11.75
C GLY A 302 0.35 8.24 12.88
N THR A 303 1.65 8.10 13.08
CA THR A 303 2.21 7.17 14.05
C THR A 303 1.74 7.50 15.48
N GLN A 304 1.73 8.80 15.85
CA GLN A 304 1.34 9.20 17.19
C GLN A 304 -0.13 8.85 17.47
N ALA A 305 -1.05 9.25 16.61
CA ALA A 305 -2.47 8.92 16.80
C ALA A 305 -2.71 7.41 16.78
N THR A 306 -1.98 6.68 15.92
CA THR A 306 -2.10 5.22 15.80
C THR A 306 -1.73 4.49 17.07
N PHE A 307 -0.68 4.92 17.79
CA PHE A 307 -0.19 4.17 18.95
C PHE A 307 -0.56 4.82 20.28
N GLU A 308 -0.88 6.12 20.31
CA GLU A 308 -1.14 6.90 21.52
C GLU A 308 -2.52 7.55 21.56
N GLY A 309 -3.19 7.64 20.41
CA GLY A 309 -4.48 8.33 20.28
C GLY A 309 -5.65 7.60 20.92
N GLY A 310 -5.47 6.37 21.39
CA GLY A 310 -6.54 5.57 21.99
C GLY A 310 -7.64 5.21 20.99
N LEU A 311 -7.29 5.04 19.72
CA LEU A 311 -8.24 4.68 18.67
C LEU A 311 -8.88 3.33 18.94
N GLN A 312 -10.15 3.19 18.54
CA GLN A 312 -10.86 1.92 18.53
C GLN A 312 -11.10 1.54 17.07
N VAL A 313 -10.36 0.52 16.62
CA VAL A 313 -10.33 0.11 15.20
C VAL A 313 -11.13 -1.16 15.04
N TYR A 314 -12.24 -1.08 14.34
CA TYR A 314 -13.08 -2.23 13.99
C TYR A 314 -12.73 -2.67 12.58
N THR A 315 -12.11 -3.83 12.48
CA THR A 315 -11.64 -4.38 11.20
C THR A 315 -12.69 -5.26 10.54
N THR A 316 -12.40 -5.66 9.31
CA THR A 316 -13.21 -6.57 8.51
C THR A 316 -12.81 -8.03 8.70
N LEU A 317 -11.71 -8.33 9.39
CA LEU A 317 -11.18 -9.68 9.57
C LEU A 317 -12.23 -10.62 10.13
N ASP A 318 -12.42 -11.74 9.46
CA ASP A 318 -13.18 -12.87 9.97
C ASP A 318 -12.20 -13.89 10.58
N PRO A 319 -12.19 -14.09 11.91
CA PRO A 319 -11.23 -14.97 12.56
C PRO A 319 -11.31 -16.43 12.11
N ALA A 320 -12.51 -16.93 11.77
CA ALA A 320 -12.68 -18.28 11.28
C ALA A 320 -12.12 -18.43 9.87
N MET A 321 -12.46 -17.52 8.95
CA MET A 321 -11.88 -17.50 7.60
C MET A 321 -10.36 -17.30 7.63
N GLN A 322 -9.84 -16.48 8.53
CA GLN A 322 -8.40 -16.30 8.69
C GLN A 322 -7.70 -17.59 9.13
N GLN A 323 -8.31 -18.35 10.04
CA GLN A 323 -7.78 -19.64 10.47
C GLN A 323 -7.80 -20.65 9.30
N ASP A 324 -8.90 -20.71 8.55
CA ASP A 324 -9.05 -21.57 7.38
C ASP A 324 -8.03 -21.22 6.28
N ALA A 325 -7.79 -19.93 6.05
CA ALA A 325 -6.80 -19.44 5.10
C ALA A 325 -5.37 -19.86 5.49
N GLN A 326 -4.99 -19.62 6.74
CA GLN A 326 -3.67 -20.02 7.26
C GLN A 326 -3.49 -21.54 7.21
N ALA A 327 -4.50 -22.31 7.61
CA ALA A 327 -4.47 -23.77 7.57
C ALA A 327 -4.35 -24.30 6.14
N SER A 328 -5.03 -23.66 5.18
CA SER A 328 -5.01 -24.07 3.76
C SER A 328 -3.65 -23.78 3.12
N VAL A 329 -3.07 -22.60 3.36
CA VAL A 329 -1.72 -22.26 2.86
C VAL A 329 -0.67 -23.18 3.47
N THR A 330 -0.70 -23.39 4.79
CA THR A 330 0.24 -24.28 5.49
C THR A 330 0.13 -25.73 4.98
N TRP A 331 -1.10 -26.23 4.79
CA TRP A 331 -1.33 -27.55 4.22
C TRP A 331 -0.76 -27.66 2.79
N GLY A 332 -1.06 -26.69 1.93
CA GLY A 332 -0.62 -26.73 0.54
C GLY A 332 0.90 -26.70 0.40
N LEU A 333 1.58 -25.92 1.22
CA LEU A 333 3.05 -25.88 1.20
C LEU A 333 3.67 -27.18 1.70
N ARG A 334 3.05 -27.86 2.67
CA ARG A 334 3.48 -29.22 3.07
C ARG A 334 3.31 -30.19 1.91
N GLN A 335 2.22 -30.09 1.14
CA GLN A 335 2.04 -30.90 -0.08
C GLN A 335 3.11 -30.58 -1.12
N ALA A 336 3.40 -29.28 -1.34
CA ALA A 336 4.45 -28.86 -2.28
C ALA A 336 5.83 -29.45 -1.93
N ILE A 337 6.18 -29.50 -0.65
CA ILE A 337 7.41 -30.12 -0.16
C ILE A 337 7.35 -31.64 -0.38
N ALA A 338 6.26 -32.31 -0.04
CA ALA A 338 6.10 -33.75 -0.17
C ALA A 338 6.13 -34.22 -1.65
N GLU A 339 5.66 -33.39 -2.57
CA GLU A 339 5.69 -33.64 -4.02
C GLU A 339 7.03 -33.17 -4.67
N GLY A 340 7.98 -32.66 -3.89
CA GLY A 340 9.28 -32.22 -4.38
C GLY A 340 9.24 -30.96 -5.23
N ILE A 341 8.19 -30.14 -5.12
CA ILE A 341 7.99 -28.88 -5.86
C ILE A 341 8.94 -27.80 -5.38
N GLY A 342 9.25 -27.75 -4.08
CA GLY A 342 10.22 -26.80 -3.51
C GLY A 342 9.67 -25.39 -3.36
N ALA A 343 8.37 -25.23 -3.09
CA ALA A 343 7.75 -23.97 -2.68
C ALA A 343 7.83 -23.82 -1.17
N HIS A 344 8.47 -22.75 -0.68
CA HIS A 344 8.66 -22.51 0.75
C HIS A 344 7.79 -21.39 1.29
N GLN A 345 7.21 -20.55 0.41
CA GLN A 345 6.36 -19.45 0.80
C GLN A 345 5.01 -19.49 0.07
N GLY A 346 4.01 -18.86 0.70
CA GLY A 346 2.69 -18.73 0.13
C GLY A 346 1.93 -17.58 0.77
N ALA A 347 1.04 -16.99 0.00
CA ALA A 347 0.14 -15.93 0.46
C ALA A 347 -1.29 -16.20 -0.01
N LEU A 348 -2.26 -15.70 0.76
CA LEU A 348 -3.66 -15.74 0.42
C LEU A 348 -4.33 -14.44 0.88
N VAL A 349 -5.14 -13.86 0.00
CA VAL A 349 -6.03 -12.73 0.32
C VAL A 349 -7.45 -13.12 -0.04
N ALA A 350 -8.39 -12.91 0.89
CA ALA A 350 -9.81 -13.14 0.67
C ALA A 350 -10.60 -11.85 0.82
N ILE A 351 -11.44 -11.52 -0.18
CA ILE A 351 -12.22 -10.30 -0.28
C ILE A 351 -13.69 -10.64 -0.48
N LYS A 352 -14.58 -9.94 0.24
CA LYS A 352 -16.01 -9.93 -0.04
C LYS A 352 -16.29 -8.96 -1.20
N PRO A 353 -16.70 -9.45 -2.39
CA PRO A 353 -16.76 -8.60 -3.58
C PRO A 353 -17.75 -7.44 -3.45
N SER A 354 -18.89 -7.66 -2.79
CA SER A 354 -19.96 -6.66 -2.66
C SER A 354 -19.64 -5.48 -1.72
N THR A 355 -18.60 -5.60 -0.90
CA THR A 355 -18.25 -4.56 0.10
C THR A 355 -16.76 -4.18 0.07
N GLY A 356 -15.90 -4.91 -0.63
CA GLY A 356 -14.45 -4.71 -0.59
C GLY A 356 -13.79 -5.11 0.74
N GLU A 357 -14.54 -5.71 1.68
CA GLU A 357 -14.00 -6.14 2.97
C GLU A 357 -12.93 -7.23 2.79
N ILE A 358 -11.72 -7.01 3.32
CA ILE A 358 -10.68 -8.03 3.39
C ILE A 358 -10.97 -8.93 4.59
N LEU A 359 -11.45 -10.14 4.33
CA LEU A 359 -11.91 -11.06 5.37
C LEU A 359 -10.80 -11.95 5.93
N ALA A 360 -9.75 -12.22 5.13
CA ALA A 360 -8.57 -12.97 5.55
C ALA A 360 -7.33 -12.50 4.76
N MET A 361 -6.17 -12.52 5.42
CA MET A 361 -4.87 -12.20 4.82
C MET A 361 -3.76 -13.05 5.42
N VAL A 362 -3.16 -13.88 4.60
CA VAL A 362 -1.99 -14.70 4.94
C VAL A 362 -0.79 -14.18 4.17
N GLY A 363 0.21 -13.66 4.87
CA GLY A 363 1.40 -13.06 4.26
C GLY A 363 2.63 -13.97 4.22
N GLY A 364 2.54 -15.18 4.75
CA GLY A 364 3.65 -16.14 4.75
C GLY A 364 3.29 -17.50 5.30
N ALA A 365 4.13 -18.47 4.96
CA ALA A 365 3.98 -19.88 5.35
C ALA A 365 4.39 -20.15 6.80
N THR A 366 5.45 -19.49 7.23
CA THR A 366 6.02 -19.62 8.58
C THR A 366 5.32 -18.65 9.53
N PRO A 367 5.31 -18.96 10.84
CA PRO A 367 4.77 -18.03 11.81
C PRO A 367 5.43 -16.66 11.69
N PHE A 368 4.63 -15.62 11.86
CA PHE A 368 5.13 -14.27 11.96
C PHE A 368 6.16 -14.17 13.08
N SER A 369 7.33 -13.66 12.80
CA SER A 369 8.43 -13.54 13.74
C SER A 369 9.24 -12.30 13.46
N VAL A 370 10.19 -11.99 14.32
CA VAL A 370 11.13 -10.87 14.12
C VAL A 370 11.85 -10.93 12.77
N THR A 371 12.18 -12.14 12.32
CA THR A 371 12.90 -12.37 11.05
C THR A 371 11.98 -12.67 9.87
N ASN A 372 10.66 -12.71 10.07
CA ASN A 372 9.69 -13.00 9.03
C ASN A 372 8.45 -12.11 9.21
N GLN A 373 8.61 -10.82 8.95
CA GLN A 373 7.53 -9.82 8.99
C GLN A 373 7.04 -9.41 7.60
N PHE A 374 7.79 -9.77 6.55
CA PHE A 374 7.44 -9.42 5.17
C PHE A 374 6.10 -10.03 4.79
N ASN A 375 5.12 -9.16 4.55
CA ASN A 375 3.75 -9.56 4.21
C ASN A 375 3.60 -9.70 2.69
N ARG A 376 3.74 -10.92 2.21
CA ARG A 376 3.68 -11.22 0.77
C ARG A 376 2.32 -10.96 0.16
N ALA A 377 1.28 -10.84 0.97
CA ALA A 377 -0.07 -10.56 0.49
C ALA A 377 -0.21 -9.18 -0.18
N TRP A 378 0.59 -8.17 0.25
CA TRP A 378 0.50 -6.81 -0.29
C TRP A 378 1.85 -6.17 -0.62
N GLN A 379 2.94 -6.56 0.06
CA GLN A 379 4.27 -5.98 -0.17
C GLN A 379 5.02 -6.66 -1.32
N ALA A 380 4.77 -7.95 -1.55
CA ALA A 380 5.43 -8.66 -2.64
C ALA A 380 4.99 -8.15 -4.02
N ARG A 381 5.94 -8.09 -4.94
CA ARG A 381 5.71 -7.84 -6.35
C ARG A 381 6.17 -9.07 -7.12
N ARG A 382 5.22 -9.95 -7.45
CA ARG A 382 5.47 -11.25 -8.08
C ARG A 382 4.74 -11.32 -9.41
N GLN A 383 5.39 -11.92 -10.41
CA GLN A 383 4.78 -12.04 -11.72
C GLN A 383 3.51 -12.91 -11.67
N PRO A 384 2.34 -12.38 -12.05
CA PRO A 384 1.08 -13.11 -12.00
C PRO A 384 0.98 -14.20 -13.07
N GLY A 385 1.85 -14.17 -14.08
CA GLY A 385 1.74 -15.09 -15.21
C GLY A 385 0.36 -14.99 -15.85
N SER A 386 -0.16 -16.10 -16.36
CA SER A 386 -1.45 -16.16 -17.05
C SER A 386 -2.68 -15.74 -16.23
N SER A 387 -2.55 -15.51 -14.90
CA SER A 387 -3.66 -14.93 -14.15
C SER A 387 -3.90 -13.46 -14.49
N PHE A 388 -2.94 -12.80 -15.18
CA PHE A 388 -3.11 -11.45 -15.69
C PHE A 388 -4.04 -11.36 -16.92
N LYS A 389 -4.22 -12.45 -17.66
CA LYS A 389 -5.06 -12.51 -18.87
C LYS A 389 -6.51 -12.06 -18.65
N VAL A 390 -7.00 -12.11 -17.42
CA VAL A 390 -8.35 -11.63 -17.09
C VAL A 390 -8.58 -10.18 -17.54
N TYR A 391 -7.58 -9.32 -17.44
CA TYR A 391 -7.71 -7.89 -17.74
C TYR A 391 -7.82 -7.63 -19.24
N GLU A 392 -7.01 -8.29 -20.06
CA GLU A 392 -7.04 -8.18 -21.51
C GLU A 392 -8.32 -8.82 -22.10
N TYR A 393 -8.72 -10.00 -21.61
CA TYR A 393 -9.94 -10.65 -22.06
C TYR A 393 -11.19 -9.85 -21.64
N THR A 394 -11.16 -9.16 -20.49
CA THR A 394 -12.24 -8.25 -20.10
C THR A 394 -12.32 -7.08 -21.08
N ALA A 395 -11.19 -6.50 -21.47
CA ALA A 395 -11.15 -5.42 -22.47
C ALA A 395 -11.61 -5.90 -23.85
N GLU A 396 -11.32 -7.14 -24.24
CA GLU A 396 -11.72 -7.75 -25.50
C GLU A 396 -13.24 -7.98 -25.56
N VAL A 397 -13.82 -8.52 -24.48
CA VAL A 397 -15.28 -8.72 -24.37
C VAL A 397 -16.01 -7.38 -24.36
N ASP A 398 -15.48 -6.37 -23.64
CA ASP A 398 -16.06 -5.02 -23.58
C ASP A 398 -15.95 -4.28 -24.94
N ALA A 399 -14.98 -4.65 -25.78
CA ALA A 399 -14.88 -4.19 -27.16
C ALA A 399 -15.92 -4.82 -28.09
N GLY A 400 -16.75 -5.76 -27.60
CA GLY A 400 -17.84 -6.40 -28.33
C GLY A 400 -17.48 -7.75 -28.96
N HIS A 401 -16.32 -8.32 -28.65
CA HIS A 401 -15.92 -9.62 -29.17
C HIS A 401 -16.49 -10.75 -28.30
N PRO A 402 -17.41 -11.57 -28.83
CA PRO A 402 -18.06 -12.63 -28.07
C PRO A 402 -17.13 -13.79 -27.78
N PRO A 403 -17.46 -14.65 -26.79
CA PRO A 403 -16.66 -15.83 -26.42
C PRO A 403 -16.38 -16.80 -27.58
N THR A 404 -17.21 -16.76 -28.63
CA THR A 404 -17.07 -17.57 -29.85
C THR A 404 -16.16 -16.98 -30.90
N THR A 405 -15.67 -15.75 -30.71
CA THR A 405 -14.69 -15.13 -31.63
C THR A 405 -13.51 -16.06 -31.82
N ILE A 406 -13.16 -16.35 -33.08
CA ILE A 406 -12.05 -17.22 -33.45
C ILE A 406 -10.79 -16.40 -33.56
N VAL A 407 -9.76 -16.81 -32.84
CA VAL A 407 -8.39 -16.31 -32.97
C VAL A 407 -7.47 -17.49 -33.37
N ASP A 408 -6.57 -17.23 -34.29
CA ASP A 408 -5.65 -18.26 -34.76
C ASP A 408 -4.48 -18.43 -33.76
N ASP A 409 -4.43 -19.57 -33.10
CA ASP A 409 -3.34 -19.99 -32.22
C ASP A 409 -2.19 -20.58 -33.06
N SER A 410 -1.46 -19.70 -33.78
CA SER A 410 -0.33 -20.01 -34.62
C SER A 410 0.90 -19.20 -34.26
N PRO A 411 2.13 -19.64 -34.55
CA PRO A 411 3.35 -18.97 -34.17
C PRO A 411 3.40 -17.51 -34.57
N ILE A 412 3.82 -16.64 -33.63
CA ILE A 412 4.04 -15.21 -33.85
C ILE A 412 5.42 -14.81 -33.30
N SER A 413 6.04 -13.79 -33.90
CA SER A 413 7.31 -13.29 -33.39
C SER A 413 7.48 -11.80 -33.61
N PHE A 414 8.08 -11.12 -32.63
CA PHE A 414 8.29 -9.67 -32.61
C PHE A 414 9.78 -9.34 -32.62
N SER A 415 10.15 -8.28 -33.35
CA SER A 415 11.53 -7.75 -33.31
C SER A 415 11.70 -6.90 -32.02
N MET A 416 12.76 -7.15 -31.28
CA MET A 416 13.05 -6.46 -30.01
C MET A 416 13.95 -5.23 -30.16
N GLY A 417 14.22 -4.78 -31.39
CA GLY A 417 15.04 -3.58 -31.65
C GLY A 417 16.55 -3.77 -31.43
N ASN A 418 16.97 -4.78 -30.68
CA ASN A 418 18.39 -5.15 -30.42
C ASN A 418 18.90 -6.29 -31.31
N GLY A 419 18.19 -6.59 -32.40
CA GLY A 419 18.50 -7.71 -33.29
C GLY A 419 17.99 -9.05 -32.79
N THR A 420 17.43 -9.17 -31.60
CA THR A 420 16.78 -10.39 -31.10
C THR A 420 15.29 -10.40 -31.48
N ARG A 421 14.69 -11.59 -31.48
CA ARG A 421 13.25 -11.79 -31.69
C ARG A 421 12.65 -12.42 -30.46
N TRP A 422 11.50 -11.92 -30.05
CA TRP A 422 10.65 -12.55 -29.04
C TRP A 422 9.53 -13.33 -29.74
N ALA A 423 9.45 -14.62 -29.44
CA ALA A 423 8.43 -15.52 -29.97
C ALA A 423 7.74 -16.20 -28.76
N PRO A 424 6.56 -15.73 -28.35
CA PRO A 424 5.80 -16.38 -27.29
C PRO A 424 5.41 -17.80 -27.71
N GLN A 425 5.46 -18.72 -26.75
CA GLN A 425 5.06 -20.11 -26.94
C GLN A 425 4.02 -20.49 -25.89
N ASP A 426 3.18 -21.43 -26.24
CA ASP A 426 2.25 -22.03 -25.30
C ASP A 426 2.97 -23.05 -24.41
N ASP A 427 2.44 -23.25 -23.20
CA ASP A 427 3.10 -24.07 -22.16
C ASP A 427 3.31 -25.54 -22.57
N ASP A 428 2.51 -26.05 -23.50
CA ASP A 428 2.61 -27.41 -24.09
C ASP A 428 3.43 -27.47 -25.37
N ASN A 429 3.98 -26.34 -25.83
CA ASN A 429 4.72 -26.17 -27.09
C ASN A 429 3.93 -26.62 -28.34
N ARG A 430 2.60 -26.55 -28.30
CA ARG A 430 1.70 -26.88 -29.41
C ARG A 430 0.92 -25.66 -29.82
N PHE A 431 0.50 -25.64 -31.06
CA PHE A 431 -0.41 -24.62 -31.61
C PHE A 431 -1.69 -25.33 -32.05
N LEU A 432 -2.84 -24.79 -31.68
CA LEU A 432 -4.13 -25.40 -31.92
C LEU A 432 -4.81 -24.88 -33.20
N GLY A 433 -4.24 -23.84 -33.85
CA GLY A 433 -4.87 -23.18 -34.98
C GLY A 433 -6.09 -22.34 -34.55
N PRO A 434 -7.12 -22.27 -35.40
CA PRO A 434 -8.32 -21.50 -35.08
C PRO A 434 -9.02 -22.02 -33.83
N ILE A 435 -9.12 -21.16 -32.77
CA ILE A 435 -9.70 -21.51 -31.48
C ILE A 435 -10.58 -20.36 -30.98
N SER A 436 -11.65 -20.65 -30.24
CA SER A 436 -12.49 -19.62 -29.67
C SER A 436 -11.84 -18.92 -28.47
N LEU A 437 -12.21 -17.64 -28.20
CA LEU A 437 -11.73 -16.88 -27.04
C LEU A 437 -11.99 -17.66 -25.74
N ARG A 438 -13.18 -18.27 -25.59
CA ARG A 438 -13.50 -19.09 -24.40
C ARG A 438 -12.50 -20.24 -24.22
N GLU A 439 -12.26 -20.99 -25.25
CA GLU A 439 -11.37 -22.16 -25.21
C GLU A 439 -9.92 -21.72 -25.01
N ALA A 440 -9.49 -20.64 -25.66
CA ALA A 440 -8.17 -20.06 -25.49
C ALA A 440 -7.93 -19.59 -24.03
N LEU A 441 -8.93 -18.96 -23.38
CA LEU A 441 -8.86 -18.58 -21.99
C LEU A 441 -8.85 -19.80 -21.05
N ALA A 442 -9.71 -20.79 -21.33
CA ALA A 442 -9.83 -22.02 -20.54
C ALA A 442 -8.52 -22.83 -20.54
N LEU A 443 -7.89 -22.95 -21.72
CA LEU A 443 -6.61 -23.63 -21.92
C LEU A 443 -5.40 -22.72 -21.68
N SER A 444 -5.66 -21.44 -21.40
CA SER A 444 -4.62 -20.46 -21.07
C SER A 444 -3.59 -20.21 -22.20
N ARG A 445 -4.04 -20.20 -23.50
CA ARG A 445 -3.13 -20.02 -24.65
C ARG A 445 -2.40 -18.69 -24.59
N ASN A 446 -1.07 -18.76 -24.68
CA ASN A 446 -0.19 -17.58 -24.56
C ASN A 446 -0.17 -16.78 -25.87
N VAL A 447 -0.12 -17.47 -27.00
CA VAL A 447 -0.06 -16.81 -28.30
C VAL A 447 -1.34 -16.03 -28.60
N VAL A 448 -2.50 -16.58 -28.27
CA VAL A 448 -3.79 -15.88 -28.40
C VAL A 448 -3.83 -14.64 -27.51
N ALA A 449 -3.39 -14.73 -26.26
CA ALA A 449 -3.33 -13.61 -25.34
C ALA A 449 -2.47 -12.46 -25.88
N VAL A 450 -1.28 -12.78 -26.43
CA VAL A 450 -0.39 -11.76 -27.00
C VAL A 450 -1.01 -11.12 -28.25
N LYS A 451 -1.73 -11.89 -29.09
CA LYS A 451 -2.44 -11.33 -30.26
C LYS A 451 -3.56 -10.39 -29.83
N ILE A 452 -4.38 -10.79 -28.85
CA ILE A 452 -5.43 -9.93 -28.28
C ILE A 452 -4.83 -8.61 -27.75
N ALA A 453 -3.77 -8.70 -26.95
CA ALA A 453 -3.11 -7.51 -26.40
C ALA A 453 -2.47 -6.63 -27.46
N GLN A 454 -1.99 -7.22 -28.57
CA GLN A 454 -1.49 -6.48 -29.74
C GLN A 454 -2.61 -5.71 -30.44
N ASP A 455 -3.75 -6.36 -30.66
CA ASP A 455 -4.89 -5.80 -31.39
C ASP A 455 -5.61 -4.72 -30.57
N LEU A 456 -5.76 -4.93 -29.27
CA LEU A 456 -6.31 -3.92 -28.34
C LEU A 456 -5.39 -2.74 -28.10
N GLY A 457 -4.09 -2.95 -28.21
CA GLY A 457 -3.05 -2.06 -27.70
C GLY A 457 -2.80 -2.25 -26.20
N ILE A 458 -1.51 -2.33 -25.84
CA ILE A 458 -1.09 -2.65 -24.45
C ILE A 458 -1.53 -1.60 -23.42
N ASP A 459 -1.64 -0.34 -23.83
CA ASP A 459 -2.10 0.76 -22.96
C ASP A 459 -3.55 0.53 -22.49
N ARG A 460 -4.40 -0.02 -23.37
CA ARG A 460 -5.77 -0.38 -23.01
C ARG A 460 -5.83 -1.51 -22.01
N VAL A 461 -4.97 -2.52 -22.17
CA VAL A 461 -4.84 -3.62 -21.18
C VAL A 461 -4.43 -3.06 -19.80
N ILE A 462 -3.47 -2.13 -19.78
CA ILE A 462 -3.03 -1.43 -18.56
C ILE A 462 -4.18 -0.63 -17.94
N GLU A 463 -4.93 0.09 -18.77
CA GLU A 463 -6.09 0.87 -18.32
C GLU A 463 -7.11 -0.03 -17.60
N TYR A 464 -7.50 -1.15 -18.22
CA TYR A 464 -8.45 -2.10 -17.60
C TYR A 464 -7.91 -2.68 -16.30
N ALA A 465 -6.65 -3.11 -16.26
CA ALA A 465 -6.02 -3.60 -15.05
C ALA A 465 -6.07 -2.55 -13.92
N LYS A 466 -5.76 -1.29 -14.23
CA LYS A 466 -5.82 -0.17 -13.28
C LYS A 466 -7.24 0.13 -12.81
N ARG A 467 -8.18 0.25 -13.73
CA ARG A 467 -9.59 0.49 -13.41
C ARG A 467 -10.19 -0.64 -12.56
N MET A 468 -9.77 -1.88 -12.79
CA MET A 468 -10.16 -3.04 -11.98
C MET A 468 -9.42 -3.10 -10.63
N GLY A 469 -8.48 -2.20 -10.35
CA GLY A 469 -7.87 -2.02 -9.03
C GLY A 469 -6.45 -2.52 -8.86
N VAL A 470 -5.72 -2.84 -9.93
CA VAL A 470 -4.28 -3.13 -9.86
C VAL A 470 -3.51 -1.85 -9.58
N THR A 471 -2.85 -1.76 -8.43
CA THR A 471 -2.09 -0.58 -8.01
C THR A 471 -0.61 -0.63 -8.43
N ALA A 472 -0.08 -1.83 -8.66
CA ALA A 472 1.32 -2.04 -9.05
C ALA A 472 1.67 -1.29 -10.36
N PRO A 473 2.90 -0.78 -10.52
CA PRO A 473 3.37 -0.28 -11.81
C PRO A 473 3.37 -1.40 -12.85
N LEU A 474 2.88 -1.11 -14.06
CA LEU A 474 2.79 -2.05 -15.18
C LEU A 474 3.64 -1.54 -16.34
N GLU A 475 4.51 -2.39 -16.87
CA GLU A 475 5.38 -2.07 -17.99
C GLU A 475 4.60 -2.14 -19.32
N PRO A 476 4.62 -1.08 -20.17
CA PRO A 476 3.85 -1.04 -21.41
C PRO A 476 4.54 -1.83 -22.55
N ASN A 477 4.61 -3.14 -22.39
CA ASN A 477 5.15 -4.04 -23.40
C ASN A 477 4.25 -5.26 -23.57
N LEU A 478 4.29 -5.91 -24.75
CA LEU A 478 3.41 -7.04 -25.09
C LEU A 478 3.57 -8.26 -24.16
N SER A 479 4.72 -8.42 -23.48
CA SER A 479 4.88 -9.51 -22.53
C SER A 479 3.98 -9.34 -21.29
N LEU A 480 3.42 -8.14 -21.07
CA LEU A 480 2.45 -7.89 -19.99
C LEU A 480 1.19 -8.76 -20.15
N ALA A 481 0.78 -9.10 -21.39
CA ALA A 481 -0.30 -10.04 -21.66
C ALA A 481 -0.06 -11.41 -20.99
N LEU A 482 1.20 -11.77 -20.77
CA LEU A 482 1.61 -12.99 -20.07
C LEU A 482 1.94 -12.74 -18.59
N GLY A 483 1.62 -11.55 -18.06
CA GLY A 483 1.85 -11.19 -16.67
C GLY A 483 3.32 -10.99 -16.31
N SER A 484 4.10 -10.31 -17.14
CA SER A 484 5.53 -10.04 -16.89
C SER A 484 5.78 -9.00 -15.80
N SER A 485 4.85 -8.07 -15.53
CA SER A 485 4.97 -7.09 -14.43
C SER A 485 4.54 -7.68 -13.10
N GLY A 486 5.31 -7.39 -12.05
CA GLY A 486 5.02 -7.91 -10.70
C GLY A 486 3.84 -7.21 -10.04
N VAL A 487 2.90 -8.00 -9.51
CA VAL A 487 1.73 -7.54 -8.74
C VAL A 487 1.66 -8.24 -7.39
N SER A 488 0.85 -7.75 -6.47
CA SER A 488 0.59 -8.42 -5.19
C SER A 488 -0.62 -9.35 -5.25
N PRO A 489 -0.74 -10.32 -4.34
CA PRO A 489 -1.97 -11.08 -4.15
C PRO A 489 -3.20 -10.20 -3.89
N LEU A 490 -3.03 -9.06 -3.20
CA LEU A 490 -4.09 -8.10 -2.99
C LEU A 490 -4.53 -7.43 -4.30
N ASP A 491 -3.59 -7.03 -5.17
CA ASP A 491 -3.92 -6.49 -6.50
C ASP A 491 -4.75 -7.49 -7.32
N GLN A 492 -4.34 -8.75 -7.35
CA GLN A 492 -5.07 -9.79 -8.09
C GLN A 492 -6.44 -10.08 -7.49
N ALA A 493 -6.55 -10.20 -6.16
CA ALA A 493 -7.85 -10.38 -5.51
C ALA A 493 -8.81 -9.23 -5.81
N THR A 494 -8.30 -7.99 -5.85
CA THR A 494 -9.07 -6.78 -6.15
C THR A 494 -9.60 -6.79 -7.58
N GLY A 495 -8.74 -7.10 -8.55
CA GLY A 495 -9.15 -7.15 -9.96
C GLY A 495 -10.25 -8.17 -10.22
N TYR A 496 -10.13 -9.36 -9.63
CA TYR A 496 -11.14 -10.40 -9.76
C TYR A 496 -12.42 -10.08 -8.95
N ALA A 497 -12.31 -9.33 -7.83
CA ALA A 497 -13.47 -8.87 -7.08
C ALA A 497 -14.36 -7.93 -7.90
N THR A 498 -13.80 -7.15 -8.81
CA THR A 498 -14.55 -6.29 -9.73
C THR A 498 -15.47 -7.12 -10.63
N LEU A 499 -15.00 -8.24 -11.19
CA LEU A 499 -15.85 -9.16 -11.97
C LEU A 499 -16.88 -9.88 -11.11
N ALA A 500 -16.46 -10.38 -9.93
CA ALA A 500 -17.35 -11.04 -8.98
C ALA A 500 -18.49 -10.14 -8.50
N ASN A 501 -18.26 -8.82 -8.50
CA ASN A 501 -19.23 -7.78 -8.13
C ASN A 501 -19.96 -7.17 -9.36
N GLY A 502 -20.08 -7.93 -10.44
CA GLY A 502 -20.82 -7.50 -11.62
C GLY A 502 -20.22 -6.29 -12.35
N GLY A 503 -18.91 -6.15 -12.36
CA GLY A 503 -18.19 -5.07 -13.06
C GLY A 503 -17.96 -3.81 -12.19
N ILE A 504 -18.38 -3.81 -10.96
CA ILE A 504 -18.24 -2.68 -10.02
C ILE A 504 -17.00 -2.87 -9.18
N HIS A 505 -16.04 -1.96 -9.30
CA HIS A 505 -14.86 -1.88 -8.45
C HIS A 505 -15.18 -1.22 -7.10
N ILE A 506 -14.70 -1.84 -6.04
CA ILE A 506 -14.67 -1.30 -4.67
C ILE A 506 -13.24 -1.41 -4.16
N THR A 507 -12.67 -0.31 -3.68
CA THR A 507 -11.33 -0.34 -3.09
C THR A 507 -11.33 -1.23 -1.85
N PRO A 508 -10.47 -2.26 -1.79
CA PRO A 508 -10.45 -3.17 -0.66
C PRO A 508 -10.02 -2.47 0.62
N SER A 509 -10.70 -2.74 1.72
CA SER A 509 -10.34 -2.21 3.03
C SER A 509 -10.34 -3.31 4.10
N PRO A 510 -9.29 -3.36 4.95
CA PRO A 510 -9.28 -4.18 6.15
C PRO A 510 -9.93 -3.47 7.34
N ILE A 511 -10.26 -2.17 7.20
CA ILE A 511 -10.81 -1.33 8.27
C ILE A 511 -12.25 -0.96 7.91
N ARG A 512 -13.18 -1.28 8.82
CA ARG A 512 -14.56 -0.92 8.68
C ARG A 512 -14.87 0.44 9.30
N ILE A 513 -14.51 0.64 10.59
CA ILE A 513 -14.74 1.88 11.33
C ILE A 513 -13.53 2.13 12.23
N VAL A 514 -13.11 3.38 12.32
CA VAL A 514 -12.20 3.87 13.36
C VAL A 514 -12.95 4.90 14.19
N ARG A 515 -12.90 4.74 15.51
CA ARG A 515 -13.40 5.71 16.47
C ARG A 515 -12.24 6.30 17.26
N ASP A 516 -12.37 7.54 17.67
CA ASP A 516 -11.42 8.17 18.58
C ASP A 516 -11.58 7.65 20.03
N ALA A 517 -10.78 8.17 20.94
CA ALA A 517 -10.81 7.81 22.36
C ALA A 517 -12.15 8.16 23.06
N LEU A 518 -12.96 9.04 22.48
CA LEU A 518 -14.28 9.44 22.96
C LEU A 518 -15.41 8.62 22.33
N GLY A 519 -15.08 7.75 21.36
CA GLY A 519 -16.04 6.92 20.66
C GLY A 519 -16.62 7.56 19.39
N THR A 520 -16.15 8.77 19.00
CA THR A 520 -16.60 9.46 17.78
C THR A 520 -16.01 8.78 16.54
N PRO A 521 -16.79 8.48 15.49
CA PRO A 521 -16.25 7.94 14.25
C PRO A 521 -15.35 8.98 13.56
N VAL A 522 -14.10 8.59 13.28
CA VAL A 522 -13.11 9.39 12.54
C VAL A 522 -12.80 8.82 11.16
N LEU A 523 -13.20 7.56 10.92
CA LEU A 523 -13.21 6.89 9.63
C LEU A 523 -14.39 5.92 9.60
N ASP A 524 -15.18 5.96 8.53
CA ASP A 524 -16.27 5.01 8.30
C ASP A 524 -16.27 4.51 6.85
N ASN A 525 -15.92 3.24 6.65
CA ASN A 525 -15.92 2.52 5.39
C ASN A 525 -17.10 1.55 5.26
N THR A 526 -18.16 1.72 6.05
CA THR A 526 -19.35 0.85 6.02
C THR A 526 -20.03 0.89 4.65
N TYR A 527 -20.00 2.05 3.99
CA TYR A 527 -20.53 2.28 2.65
C TYR A 527 -19.41 2.76 1.72
N PRO A 528 -18.57 1.85 1.21
CA PRO A 528 -17.45 2.23 0.36
C PRO A 528 -17.92 2.80 -0.98
N GLN A 529 -17.09 3.67 -1.56
CA GLN A 529 -17.31 4.18 -2.91
C GLN A 529 -17.27 3.04 -3.92
N GLN A 530 -18.25 3.05 -4.83
CA GLN A 530 -18.40 2.09 -5.92
C GLN A 530 -18.13 2.79 -7.25
N THR A 531 -17.36 2.14 -8.12
CA THR A 531 -17.06 2.65 -9.46
C THR A 531 -17.35 1.56 -10.49
N GLU A 532 -18.25 1.80 -11.41
CA GLU A 532 -18.48 0.91 -12.53
C GLU A 532 -17.26 0.95 -13.46
N VAL A 533 -16.67 -0.21 -13.70
CA VAL A 533 -15.51 -0.39 -14.59
C VAL A 533 -15.96 -0.95 -15.93
N VAL A 534 -16.81 -1.96 -15.89
CA VAL A 534 -17.46 -2.58 -17.05
C VAL A 534 -18.91 -2.86 -16.69
N SER A 535 -19.76 -3.03 -17.72
CA SER A 535 -21.16 -3.37 -17.51
C SER A 535 -21.35 -4.73 -16.82
N ALA A 536 -22.49 -4.94 -16.19
CA ALA A 536 -22.82 -6.23 -15.59
C ALA A 536 -22.85 -7.35 -16.65
N GLY A 537 -23.21 -7.04 -17.88
CA GLY A 537 -23.17 -7.97 -19.02
C GLY A 537 -21.76 -8.45 -19.32
N VAL A 538 -20.80 -7.53 -19.42
CA VAL A 538 -19.38 -7.85 -19.67
C VAL A 538 -18.83 -8.70 -18.53
N ALA A 539 -19.07 -8.32 -17.28
CA ALA A 539 -18.63 -9.07 -16.11
C ALA A 539 -19.21 -10.50 -16.08
N TYR A 540 -20.48 -10.66 -16.48
CA TYR A 540 -21.13 -11.96 -16.54
C TYR A 540 -20.58 -12.85 -17.66
N VAL A 541 -20.35 -12.30 -18.87
CA VAL A 541 -19.70 -13.02 -19.97
C VAL A 541 -18.31 -13.49 -19.56
N MET A 542 -17.51 -12.60 -18.99
CA MET A 542 -16.18 -12.95 -18.48
C MET A 542 -16.22 -14.01 -17.38
N THR A 543 -17.17 -13.90 -16.45
CA THR A 543 -17.39 -14.91 -15.40
C THR A 543 -17.70 -16.27 -16.03
N SER A 544 -18.61 -16.32 -17.01
CA SER A 544 -18.94 -17.54 -17.73
C SER A 544 -17.73 -18.14 -18.46
N MET A 545 -16.86 -17.32 -19.04
CA MET A 545 -15.61 -17.80 -19.65
C MET A 545 -14.66 -18.37 -18.61
N LEU A 546 -14.52 -17.70 -17.45
CA LEU A 546 -13.66 -18.13 -16.34
C LEU A 546 -14.19 -19.37 -15.60
N GLU A 547 -15.49 -19.65 -15.63
CA GLU A 547 -16.08 -20.93 -15.17
C GLU A 547 -15.51 -22.10 -15.99
N SER A 548 -15.26 -21.92 -17.28
CA SER A 548 -14.68 -22.96 -18.15
C SER A 548 -13.25 -23.34 -17.70
N VAL A 549 -12.50 -22.43 -17.09
CA VAL A 549 -11.15 -22.74 -16.53
C VAL A 549 -11.25 -23.78 -15.41
N ILE A 550 -12.31 -23.67 -14.58
CA ILE A 550 -12.53 -24.56 -13.41
C ILE A 550 -13.19 -25.89 -13.84
N THR A 551 -14.10 -25.83 -14.81
CA THR A 551 -14.93 -27.02 -15.17
C THR A 551 -14.26 -27.92 -16.19
N SER A 552 -13.41 -27.40 -17.07
CA SER A 552 -12.79 -28.17 -18.16
C SER A 552 -11.39 -27.69 -18.56
N GLY A 553 -10.92 -26.56 -18.00
CA GLY A 553 -9.65 -25.95 -18.34
C GLY A 553 -8.52 -26.24 -17.35
N THR A 554 -7.58 -25.32 -17.26
CA THR A 554 -6.32 -25.46 -16.48
C THR A 554 -6.52 -25.58 -14.97
N GLY A 555 -7.70 -25.21 -14.44
CA GLY A 555 -8.04 -25.35 -13.02
C GLY A 555 -8.64 -26.71 -12.66
N TYR A 556 -9.17 -27.46 -13.66
CA TYR A 556 -9.82 -28.75 -13.43
C TYR A 556 -8.81 -29.87 -13.16
N PRO A 557 -9.09 -30.81 -12.23
CA PRO A 557 -10.23 -30.85 -11.30
C PRO A 557 -9.95 -30.14 -9.97
N ASN A 558 -8.74 -29.61 -9.76
CA ASN A 558 -8.23 -29.17 -8.45
C ASN A 558 -8.99 -27.94 -7.90
N ALA A 559 -9.51 -27.07 -8.78
CA ALA A 559 -10.28 -25.89 -8.39
C ALA A 559 -11.79 -26.12 -8.29
N ASP A 560 -12.28 -27.34 -8.56
CA ASP A 560 -13.70 -27.65 -8.41
C ASP A 560 -14.08 -27.71 -6.92
N ILE A 561 -14.97 -26.83 -6.52
CA ILE A 561 -15.48 -26.74 -5.15
C ILE A 561 -16.93 -27.18 -5.00
N GLY A 562 -17.55 -27.72 -6.08
CA GLY A 562 -18.91 -28.22 -6.09
C GLY A 562 -19.98 -27.15 -5.96
N ARG A 563 -19.69 -25.91 -6.38
CA ARG A 563 -20.61 -24.76 -6.49
C ARG A 563 -20.17 -23.85 -7.62
N PRO A 564 -21.05 -22.95 -8.13
CA PRO A 564 -20.66 -21.99 -9.15
C PRO A 564 -19.42 -21.19 -8.75
N ALA A 565 -18.38 -21.24 -9.58
CA ALA A 565 -17.12 -20.58 -9.32
C ALA A 565 -16.38 -20.31 -10.63
N ALA A 566 -15.70 -19.18 -10.69
CA ALA A 566 -14.90 -18.73 -11.81
C ALA A 566 -13.46 -18.44 -11.33
N GLY A 567 -12.47 -18.62 -12.19
CA GLY A 567 -11.09 -18.38 -11.79
C GLY A 567 -10.07 -18.57 -12.89
N LYS A 568 -8.81 -18.30 -12.59
CA LYS A 568 -7.70 -18.41 -13.53
C LYS A 568 -6.43 -18.89 -12.85
N THR A 569 -5.71 -19.76 -13.51
CA THR A 569 -4.36 -20.20 -13.16
C THR A 569 -3.33 -19.17 -13.62
N GLY A 570 -2.25 -19.02 -12.87
CA GLY A 570 -1.08 -18.26 -13.25
C GLY A 570 0.20 -19.09 -13.02
N THR A 571 1.09 -19.09 -14.00
CA THR A 571 2.36 -19.79 -13.93
C THR A 571 3.38 -18.92 -14.66
N THR A 572 4.56 -18.72 -14.08
CA THR A 572 5.66 -18.06 -14.80
C THR A 572 6.52 -19.08 -15.55
N SER A 573 7.06 -18.68 -16.70
CA SER A 573 7.86 -19.57 -17.58
C SER A 573 9.06 -20.21 -16.88
N SER A 574 9.56 -19.62 -15.79
CA SER A 574 10.66 -20.15 -14.99
C SER A 574 10.20 -20.94 -13.77
N PHE A 575 8.91 -21.17 -13.56
CA PHE A 575 8.34 -21.81 -12.38
C PHE A 575 8.78 -21.15 -11.06
N ARG A 576 8.90 -19.81 -11.03
CA ARG A 576 9.26 -19.06 -9.82
C ARG A 576 8.03 -18.59 -9.05
N ASP A 577 6.92 -18.45 -9.75
CA ASP A 577 5.64 -18.01 -9.20
C ASP A 577 4.52 -18.90 -9.74
N ALA A 578 3.64 -19.35 -8.87
CA ALA A 578 2.45 -20.07 -9.24
C ALA A 578 1.24 -19.49 -8.50
N TRP A 579 0.15 -19.27 -9.25
CA TRP A 579 -1.03 -18.55 -8.79
C TRP A 579 -2.32 -19.31 -9.10
N PHE A 580 -3.30 -19.14 -8.23
CA PHE A 580 -4.68 -19.38 -8.56
C PHE A 580 -5.51 -18.23 -7.97
N VAL A 581 -6.29 -17.57 -8.81
CA VAL A 581 -7.23 -16.53 -8.39
C VAL A 581 -8.60 -16.94 -8.84
N GLY A 582 -9.54 -17.00 -7.91
CA GLY A 582 -10.89 -17.42 -8.23
C GLY A 582 -11.92 -16.88 -7.26
N TYR A 583 -13.18 -16.97 -7.65
CA TYR A 583 -14.29 -16.39 -6.92
C TYR A 583 -15.59 -17.18 -7.09
N THR A 584 -16.46 -16.97 -6.13
CA THR A 584 -17.90 -17.23 -6.17
C THR A 584 -18.63 -15.88 -6.09
N PRO A 585 -19.97 -15.83 -6.18
CA PRO A 585 -20.68 -14.58 -5.93
C PRO A 585 -20.40 -13.94 -4.55
N ASP A 586 -19.99 -14.76 -3.56
CA ASP A 586 -19.85 -14.34 -2.16
C ASP A 586 -18.42 -13.99 -1.75
N LEU A 587 -17.42 -14.60 -2.39
CA LEU A 587 -16.04 -14.55 -1.92
C LEU A 587 -15.06 -14.69 -3.08
N VAL A 588 -14.03 -13.83 -3.07
CA VAL A 588 -12.87 -13.90 -3.94
C VAL A 588 -11.66 -14.32 -3.13
N ALA A 589 -10.80 -15.18 -3.66
CA ALA A 589 -9.51 -15.46 -3.06
C ALA A 589 -8.40 -15.52 -4.10
N ALA A 590 -7.29 -14.86 -3.83
CA ALA A 590 -6.04 -14.95 -4.58
C ALA A 590 -5.03 -15.74 -3.77
N VAL A 591 -4.45 -16.77 -4.38
CA VAL A 591 -3.41 -17.62 -3.80
C VAL A 591 -2.15 -17.52 -4.63
N TRP A 592 -1.02 -17.31 -3.97
CA TRP A 592 0.33 -17.36 -4.53
C TRP A 592 1.20 -18.33 -3.75
N ILE A 593 2.07 -19.06 -4.44
CA ILE A 593 3.20 -19.79 -3.86
C ILE A 593 4.48 -19.50 -4.63
N GLY A 594 5.61 -19.55 -3.93
CA GLY A 594 6.94 -19.29 -4.50
C GLY A 594 8.03 -19.28 -3.43
N ASN A 595 9.20 -18.70 -3.78
CA ASN A 595 10.33 -18.55 -2.89
C ASN A 595 10.76 -17.09 -2.82
N ASP A 596 11.20 -16.60 -1.63
CA ASP A 596 11.60 -15.20 -1.43
C ASP A 596 12.87 -14.84 -2.22
N ASP A 597 13.78 -15.78 -2.37
CA ASP A 597 15.03 -15.67 -3.11
C ASP A 597 14.86 -15.82 -4.63
N TYR A 598 13.63 -15.90 -5.13
CA TYR A 598 13.31 -16.16 -6.54
C TYR A 598 13.87 -17.50 -7.07
N SER A 599 14.26 -18.43 -6.21
CA SER A 599 14.64 -19.76 -6.64
C SER A 599 13.49 -20.46 -7.35
N ARG A 600 13.86 -21.30 -8.35
CA ARG A 600 12.91 -22.02 -9.19
C ARG A 600 12.25 -23.15 -8.41
N MET A 601 10.95 -23.27 -8.54
CA MET A 601 10.19 -24.45 -8.13
C MET A 601 10.22 -25.52 -9.24
N ARG A 602 10.05 -26.78 -8.88
CA ARG A 602 9.99 -27.86 -9.86
C ARG A 602 8.56 -28.00 -10.39
N GLU A 603 8.35 -27.75 -11.68
CA GLU A 603 7.07 -27.96 -12.39
C GLU A 603 5.83 -27.50 -11.64
N SER A 604 5.92 -26.31 -11.04
CA SER A 604 4.83 -25.72 -10.24
C SER A 604 3.85 -24.98 -11.13
N TYR A 605 2.72 -25.57 -11.41
CA TYR A 605 1.61 -24.97 -12.16
C TYR A 605 0.55 -24.39 -11.24
N GLY A 606 -0.09 -23.28 -11.64
CA GLY A 606 -1.17 -22.66 -10.89
C GLY A 606 -2.37 -23.59 -10.68
N GLY A 607 -2.63 -24.52 -11.62
CA GLY A 607 -3.68 -25.53 -11.53
C GLY A 607 -3.38 -26.67 -10.55
N ASN A 608 -2.20 -26.73 -9.93
CA ASN A 608 -1.83 -27.77 -8.97
C ASN A 608 -1.96 -27.23 -7.52
N ILE A 609 -0.86 -26.97 -6.84
CA ILE A 609 -0.86 -26.58 -5.41
C ILE A 609 -1.69 -25.32 -5.15
N PRO A 610 -1.55 -24.20 -5.92
CA PRO A 610 -2.36 -23.01 -5.68
C PRO A 610 -3.87 -23.26 -5.81
N ALA A 611 -4.30 -24.01 -6.85
CA ALA A 611 -5.70 -24.37 -7.03
C ALA A 611 -6.23 -25.24 -5.88
N ARG A 612 -5.45 -26.19 -5.37
CA ARG A 612 -5.80 -27.03 -4.23
C ARG A 612 -5.90 -26.24 -2.92
N ILE A 613 -4.99 -25.27 -2.69
CA ILE A 613 -5.06 -24.34 -1.55
C ILE A 613 -6.34 -23.52 -1.64
N TRP A 614 -6.61 -22.94 -2.80
CA TRP A 614 -7.80 -22.13 -3.06
C TRP A 614 -9.08 -22.93 -2.80
N ALA A 615 -9.18 -24.12 -3.40
CA ALA A 615 -10.36 -24.98 -3.25
C ALA A 615 -10.59 -25.42 -1.81
N ARG A 616 -9.52 -25.78 -1.08
CA ARG A 616 -9.59 -26.13 0.34
C ARG A 616 -10.10 -24.96 1.17
N PHE A 617 -9.54 -23.76 0.97
CA PHE A 617 -9.97 -22.55 1.67
C PHE A 617 -11.43 -22.21 1.34
N MET A 618 -11.79 -22.14 0.06
CA MET A 618 -13.15 -21.76 -0.35
C MET A 618 -14.22 -22.76 0.14
N LYS A 619 -13.92 -24.05 0.16
CA LYS A 619 -14.83 -25.07 0.72
C LYS A 619 -15.05 -24.86 2.21
N ALA A 620 -14.01 -24.55 2.98
CA ALA A 620 -14.13 -24.28 4.41
C ALA A 620 -14.85 -22.94 4.69
N ALA A 621 -14.36 -21.86 4.08
CA ALA A 621 -14.91 -20.52 4.27
C ALA A 621 -16.41 -20.39 3.88
N LEU A 622 -16.86 -21.17 2.89
CA LEU A 622 -18.23 -21.15 2.38
C LEU A 622 -19.09 -22.34 2.83
N ALA A 623 -18.62 -23.12 3.81
CA ALA A 623 -19.32 -24.34 4.26
C ALA A 623 -20.77 -24.06 4.72
N HIS A 624 -21.02 -22.90 5.30
CA HIS A 624 -22.31 -22.46 5.81
C HIS A 624 -23.02 -21.42 4.93
N THR A 625 -22.44 -21.08 3.77
CA THR A 625 -23.04 -20.13 2.83
C THR A 625 -23.89 -20.89 1.81
N PRO A 626 -25.14 -20.52 1.57
CA PRO A 626 -25.98 -21.13 0.55
C PRO A 626 -25.28 -21.07 -0.83
N LYS A 627 -25.51 -22.12 -1.64
CA LYS A 627 -25.04 -22.12 -3.02
C LYS A 627 -26.04 -21.37 -3.88
N HIS A 628 -25.54 -20.41 -4.65
CA HIS A 628 -26.32 -19.70 -5.67
C HIS A 628 -25.45 -19.38 -6.88
N ASP A 629 -26.09 -19.17 -8.01
CA ASP A 629 -25.43 -18.80 -9.26
C ASP A 629 -25.02 -17.31 -9.26
N PHE A 630 -24.16 -16.96 -10.18
CA PHE A 630 -23.87 -15.56 -10.47
C PHE A 630 -25.12 -14.85 -10.97
N ALA A 631 -25.32 -13.60 -10.54
CA ALA A 631 -26.49 -12.81 -10.90
C ALA A 631 -26.58 -12.64 -12.43
N PHE A 632 -27.66 -13.06 -13.02
CA PHE A 632 -27.89 -12.94 -14.47
C PHE A 632 -28.37 -11.52 -14.80
N PRO A 633 -27.61 -10.70 -15.56
CA PRO A 633 -28.01 -9.33 -15.92
C PRO A 633 -28.98 -9.37 -17.10
N GLY A 634 -30.27 -9.55 -16.79
CA GLY A 634 -31.33 -9.58 -17.81
C GLY A 634 -31.33 -8.33 -18.70
N GLY A 635 -31.43 -8.53 -20.01
CA GLY A 635 -31.38 -7.43 -21.00
C GLY A 635 -29.99 -7.12 -21.54
N GLU A 636 -28.92 -7.33 -20.78
CA GLU A 636 -27.55 -7.10 -21.25
C GLU A 636 -26.92 -8.35 -21.87
N VAL A 637 -27.35 -9.53 -21.46
CA VAL A 637 -26.83 -10.82 -21.97
C VAL A 637 -27.91 -11.76 -22.43
N LYS A 638 -27.53 -12.63 -23.37
CA LYS A 638 -28.37 -13.76 -23.85
C LYS A 638 -27.61 -15.05 -23.75
N LYS A 639 -28.34 -16.13 -23.33
CA LYS A 639 -27.88 -17.52 -23.42
C LYS A 639 -28.41 -18.14 -24.69
N VAL A 640 -27.54 -18.58 -25.55
CA VAL A 640 -27.88 -19.13 -26.86
C VAL A 640 -27.30 -20.52 -27.00
N ARG A 641 -28.10 -21.46 -27.51
CA ARG A 641 -27.61 -22.79 -27.86
C ARG A 641 -27.00 -22.76 -29.27
N LEU A 642 -25.69 -23.08 -29.36
CA LEU A 642 -24.98 -23.10 -30.64
C LEU A 642 -25.38 -24.29 -31.48
N CYS A 643 -25.65 -24.05 -32.76
CA CYS A 643 -25.87 -25.08 -33.77
C CYS A 643 -24.62 -25.95 -33.92
N GLY A 644 -24.76 -27.22 -34.19
CA GLY A 644 -23.66 -28.15 -34.41
C GLY A 644 -23.03 -28.74 -33.14
N THR A 645 -22.81 -27.94 -32.08
CA THR A 645 -22.22 -28.41 -30.81
C THR A 645 -23.27 -28.70 -29.72
N GLY A 646 -24.44 -28.09 -29.80
CA GLY A 646 -25.47 -28.14 -28.75
C GLY A 646 -25.07 -27.43 -27.44
N LYS A 647 -23.87 -26.83 -27.36
CA LYS A 647 -23.41 -26.08 -26.17
C LYS A 647 -24.18 -24.77 -26.00
N VAL A 648 -24.47 -24.44 -24.77
CA VAL A 648 -25.04 -23.13 -24.42
C VAL A 648 -23.89 -22.13 -24.24
N GLU A 649 -23.98 -20.98 -24.94
CA GLU A 649 -23.01 -19.92 -24.89
C GLU A 649 -23.66 -18.62 -24.41
N VAL A 650 -22.89 -17.75 -23.79
CA VAL A 650 -23.32 -16.45 -23.26
C VAL A 650 -22.78 -15.32 -24.13
N PHE A 651 -23.67 -14.43 -24.55
CA PHE A 651 -23.35 -13.29 -25.41
C PHE A 651 -23.81 -11.99 -24.78
N LEU A 652 -23.08 -10.92 -24.99
CA LEU A 652 -23.64 -9.57 -24.85
C LEU A 652 -24.78 -9.42 -25.86
N THR A 653 -25.87 -8.78 -25.48
CA THR A 653 -26.99 -8.50 -26.36
C THR A 653 -26.54 -7.73 -27.58
N GLY A 654 -26.76 -8.26 -28.77
CA GLY A 654 -26.32 -7.70 -30.04
C GLY A 654 -25.01 -8.25 -30.60
N THR A 655 -24.27 -9.10 -29.83
CA THR A 655 -23.04 -9.77 -30.31
C THR A 655 -23.27 -11.25 -30.65
N GLU A 656 -24.48 -11.75 -30.50
CA GLU A 656 -24.85 -13.12 -30.84
C GLU A 656 -24.75 -13.36 -32.36
N PRO A 657 -24.30 -14.56 -32.80
CA PRO A 657 -24.25 -14.90 -34.22
C PRO A 657 -25.62 -14.89 -34.91
N ALA A 658 -25.65 -14.53 -36.18
CA ALA A 658 -26.91 -14.48 -36.98
C ALA A 658 -27.57 -15.90 -37.14
N ASP A 659 -26.76 -16.97 -37.15
CA ASP A 659 -27.18 -18.37 -37.34
C ASP A 659 -27.42 -19.09 -36.00
N MET A 660 -28.44 -18.68 -35.28
CA MET A 660 -28.80 -19.27 -34.00
C MET A 660 -29.81 -20.42 -34.14
N CYS A 661 -29.54 -21.55 -33.50
CA CYS A 661 -30.56 -22.59 -33.28
C CYS A 661 -31.46 -22.13 -32.13
N THR A 662 -32.58 -21.53 -32.47
CA THR A 662 -33.62 -21.11 -31.52
C THR A 662 -34.38 -22.27 -30.94
N LEU A 663 -33.82 -22.93 -29.92
CA LEU A 663 -34.65 -23.66 -28.96
C LEU A 663 -34.86 -22.72 -27.77
N PRO A 664 -36.12 -22.53 -27.31
CA PRO A 664 -36.37 -21.73 -26.14
C PRO A 664 -35.62 -22.34 -24.96
N LEU A 665 -34.61 -21.62 -24.47
CA LEU A 665 -34.09 -21.87 -23.13
C LEU A 665 -35.13 -21.26 -22.18
N GLU A 666 -35.62 -22.08 -21.23
CA GLU A 666 -36.40 -21.55 -20.12
C GLU A 666 -35.58 -20.42 -19.49
N THR A 667 -36.03 -19.20 -19.65
CA THR A 667 -35.43 -18.05 -18.97
C THR A 667 -35.60 -18.28 -17.47
N PRO A 668 -34.51 -18.39 -16.70
CA PRO A 668 -34.65 -18.36 -15.25
C PRO A 668 -35.41 -17.08 -14.89
N LYS A 669 -36.50 -17.20 -14.10
CA LYS A 669 -37.20 -16.05 -13.57
C LYS A 669 -36.15 -15.13 -12.98
N ALA A 670 -36.05 -13.88 -13.50
CA ALA A 670 -35.17 -12.88 -12.98
C ALA A 670 -35.34 -12.83 -11.45
N GLN A 671 -34.37 -13.29 -10.70
CA GLN A 671 -34.28 -12.99 -9.28
C GLN A 671 -33.97 -11.50 -9.23
N ALA A 672 -35.00 -10.74 -8.87
CA ALA A 672 -34.84 -9.32 -8.63
C ALA A 672 -33.69 -9.16 -7.64
N LEU A 673 -32.65 -8.47 -8.07
CA LEU A 673 -31.66 -7.88 -7.14
C LEU A 673 -32.48 -7.17 -6.05
N PRO A 674 -32.17 -7.33 -4.76
CA PRO A 674 -32.85 -6.59 -3.74
C PRO A 674 -32.67 -5.12 -4.06
N SER A 675 -33.75 -4.47 -4.51
CA SER A 675 -33.76 -3.04 -4.79
C SER A 675 -33.42 -2.33 -3.47
N THR A 676 -32.27 -1.69 -3.43
CA THR A 676 -31.91 -0.71 -2.41
C THR A 676 -32.70 0.60 -2.63
N SER A 677 -34.02 0.50 -2.75
CA SER A 677 -34.91 1.64 -2.76
C SER A 677 -36.04 1.42 -1.76
N ALA A 678 -35.72 1.61 -0.50
CA ALA A 678 -36.67 2.08 0.50
C ALA A 678 -35.87 2.81 1.56
N HIS A 679 -35.73 4.12 1.40
CA HIS A 679 -35.58 5.01 2.52
C HIS A 679 -36.84 4.89 3.39
N ALA A 680 -36.90 3.85 4.22
CA ALA A 680 -37.69 3.90 5.42
C ALA A 680 -36.80 4.54 6.48
N ALA A 681 -37.10 5.77 6.83
CA ALA A 681 -36.55 6.44 7.98
C ALA A 681 -36.81 5.55 9.21
N VAL A 682 -35.82 4.78 9.61
CA VAL A 682 -35.79 4.13 10.92
C VAL A 682 -35.46 5.22 11.91
N GLN A 683 -36.47 5.74 12.61
CA GLN A 683 -36.27 6.51 13.82
C GLN A 683 -35.39 5.70 14.77
N PRO A 684 -34.34 6.28 15.36
CA PRO A 684 -33.52 5.59 16.35
C PRO A 684 -34.39 5.22 17.54
N ALA A 685 -34.55 3.93 17.79
CA ALA A 685 -35.15 3.46 19.03
C ALA A 685 -34.35 3.95 20.23
N ALA A 686 -35.00 4.60 21.15
CA ALA A 686 -34.42 5.06 22.39
C ALA A 686 -33.70 3.93 23.13
N PRO A 687 -32.50 4.14 23.68
CA PRO A 687 -31.77 3.14 24.42
C PRO A 687 -32.55 2.74 25.67
N LYS A 688 -32.77 1.45 25.85
CA LYS A 688 -33.31 0.91 27.11
C LYS A 688 -32.31 1.23 28.24
N PRO A 689 -32.80 1.68 29.40
CA PRO A 689 -31.91 1.99 30.52
C PRO A 689 -31.24 0.71 31.03
N VAL A 690 -29.95 0.74 31.11
CA VAL A 690 -29.10 -0.27 31.77
C VAL A 690 -29.34 -0.10 33.30
N PRO A 691 -29.59 -1.18 34.06
CA PRO A 691 -29.71 -1.08 35.50
C PRO A 691 -28.40 -0.56 36.14
N ALA A 692 -28.51 0.45 36.97
CA ALA A 692 -27.39 1.00 37.71
C ALA A 692 -26.83 -0.04 38.68
N VAL A 693 -25.59 -0.42 38.49
CA VAL A 693 -24.81 -1.19 39.46
C VAL A 693 -24.37 -0.22 40.55
N VAL A 694 -24.99 -0.32 41.71
CA VAL A 694 -24.59 0.37 42.94
C VAL A 694 -23.27 -0.24 43.41
N PRO A 695 -22.21 0.54 43.62
CA PRO A 695 -20.99 0.00 44.23
C PRO A 695 -21.22 -0.31 45.70
N ALA A 696 -21.04 -1.55 46.10
CA ALA A 696 -21.02 -1.98 47.50
C ALA A 696 -19.82 -1.36 48.21
N ALA A 697 -20.09 -0.72 49.35
CA ALA A 697 -19.07 -0.19 50.25
C ALA A 697 -18.14 -1.28 50.82
N PRO A 698 -16.87 -0.98 51.04
CA PRO A 698 -15.93 -1.94 51.64
C PRO A 698 -16.28 -2.21 53.10
N LYS A 699 -16.47 -3.49 53.45
CA LYS A 699 -16.49 -3.93 54.83
C LYS A 699 -15.04 -3.93 55.34
N VAL A 700 -14.83 -3.20 56.43
CA VAL A 700 -13.66 -3.28 57.29
C VAL A 700 -13.91 -4.46 58.19
N ASP A 701 -13.08 -5.48 58.15
CA ASP A 701 -12.99 -6.49 59.17
C ASP A 701 -11.56 -6.50 59.76
N SER A 702 -11.59 -6.53 61.09
CA SER A 702 -10.52 -6.36 62.06
C SER A 702 -9.50 -7.50 62.10
N VAL A 703 -8.27 -7.08 62.24
CA VAL A 703 -7.12 -7.65 63.01
C VAL A 703 -7.34 -9.03 63.63
N GLY A 704 -6.45 -9.95 63.26
CA GLY A 704 -6.19 -11.19 63.96
C GLY A 704 -4.74 -11.62 63.76
N ASP A 705 -3.93 -11.47 64.77
CA ASP A 705 -2.54 -11.94 64.93
C ASP A 705 -2.42 -13.46 64.76
N GLY A 706 -1.35 -13.91 64.12
CA GLY A 706 -1.00 -15.33 64.04
C GLY A 706 0.35 -15.58 63.41
N GLN A 707 1.42 -15.56 64.19
CA GLN A 707 2.75 -16.06 63.89
C GLN A 707 2.74 -17.56 63.57
N ALA A 708 3.53 -17.97 62.56
CA ALA A 708 4.41 -19.17 62.60
C ALA A 708 5.16 -19.34 61.25
N SER A 709 6.40 -19.04 61.25
CA SER A 709 7.61 -19.93 61.18
C SER A 709 7.78 -20.76 59.89
N VAL A 710 8.91 -20.40 59.24
CA VAL A 710 9.67 -21.06 58.16
C VAL A 710 10.09 -22.48 58.61
N PRO A 711 10.32 -23.41 57.66
CA PRO A 711 11.71 -23.88 57.50
C PRO A 711 12.25 -23.92 56.06
N ILE A 712 13.55 -23.66 56.05
CA ILE A 712 14.53 -23.68 54.98
C ILE A 712 15.01 -25.12 54.73
N GLY A 713 15.30 -25.42 53.45
CA GLY A 713 16.43 -26.19 53.01
C GLY A 713 16.17 -27.52 52.29
N PRO A 714 17.18 -28.11 51.63
CA PRO A 714 18.20 -27.50 50.77
C PRO A 714 18.26 -28.09 49.33
N ALA A 715 19.21 -27.56 48.55
CA ALA A 715 19.66 -27.88 47.22
C ALA A 715 20.02 -29.35 46.96
N ASP A 716 19.94 -29.76 45.69
CA ASP A 716 21.01 -30.45 44.94
C ASP A 716 20.59 -30.73 43.47
N ALA A 717 21.38 -30.29 42.61
CA ALA A 717 22.39 -30.93 41.76
C ALA A 717 21.94 -31.34 40.35
N THR A 718 22.49 -30.58 39.42
CA THR A 718 23.17 -30.89 38.10
C THR A 718 22.51 -31.77 37.04
N PRO A 719 22.80 -31.38 35.73
CA PRO A 719 22.35 -32.07 34.52
C PRO A 719 23.35 -33.10 33.99
N PRO A 720 23.04 -33.97 33.07
CA PRO A 720 23.54 -33.98 31.70
C PRO A 720 22.71 -34.83 30.70
N PRO A 721 23.17 -35.07 29.49
CA PRO A 721 24.14 -34.46 28.60
C PRO A 721 23.48 -33.79 27.37
#